data_7bfca4c46c21a5620cac1d6b696fb596
#
_entry.id   7bfca4c46c21a5620cac1d6b696fb596
#
_cell.length_a   1.000
_cell.length_b   1.000
_cell.length_c   1.000
_cell.angle_alpha   90.00
_cell.angle_beta   90.00
_cell.angle_gamma   90.00
#
_symmetry.space_group_name_H-M   'P 1'
#
loop_
_entity.id
_entity.type
_entity.pdbx_description
1 polymer ?
#
loop_
_entity_poly.entity_id
_entity_poly.type
_entity_poly.pdbx_seq_one_letter_code
_entity_poly.pdbx_strand_id
1 'polypeptide(L)'
;MPENIKAGTFAPMRHFSKILLATSGYIVLPLCSFSGNINENHSLPDNMAKTYVSLSDSSRIFNLDEVVVVSQPKESTYLRQQPLASSIFTSSETGKLAVRNICDLSSFVPSFQMPSYGSRLTSSMYIRGIGSRVNNPAVGIYSDGMPLLSKSAYNFHIYQIDRIDVLRGPQSTLYGMNTEGGLVRVYSKNPFTNKGTDLYIGVGNHFYRNMEIANYSKLSHNTAMSVAAFYNGQNGFFRNSTTGKRADAYNEAGGKIRIVNQYSNKLTYDFIADYQYVNQNAFPYGMLDLNTNKTASPSTNRESGYRRNMLNSAFNIRYTLPGITLNSTTSYQFLSDRMNMDQDYTALDFMHLSQKQLQNGVTQEFAAKGKLKNWKHTSGLYGSFQWLRTDAPVFFDQDFTNAMGQTIQSAMYNAMVGAMSQKFMNIPGMTEDGAKAMAAQTIERAGGVSVNDLSMSVPGLFHTPQFNLGVFHESSFDLTNRLSMTIGLRYDYNHVKIGYSTSALMNTTVNVMGMEASSRLRSILSHETCKSFNQVLPKLAFTWKLSDNGSNIYALVNKGYRSGGFNIQMFSDILQSELRANSNESMRSDYDIPHTNEDYAKINSTISYKPEFSWNYEIGTHLNLFNNTVQADFAAYYMKIRNQQLSVMAGTYGFGRMMVNAGRSHSCGLEAALRGNAFSNNLSWSLTYSYTRSVFDRYSEDVNGTTVDYADNYVPFIPQHTLSAAADWTFALSGGCIKSIVVGANTTMQGKIYWDEANTFSQKVYALLGAHADINLKRLTISLWGKNITDTHYNSFAFSSNATGKKMYLAERGMPLQMGVDLKVHF
;
A
#
# COMPACT_ATOMS: atom_id res chain seq x y z
N MET A 1 2.94 24.40 41.24
CA MET A 1 3.01 23.02 41.75
C MET A 1 1.97 22.22 40.98
N PRO A 2 2.33 21.20 40.22
CA PRO A 2 1.36 20.44 39.44
C PRO A 2 0.77 19.32 40.28
N GLU A 3 -0.52 19.33 40.46
CA GLU A 3 -1.28 18.23 41.07
C GLU A 3 -1.51 17.11 40.03
N ASN A 4 -1.24 15.91 40.51
CA ASN A 4 -1.33 14.64 39.83
C ASN A 4 -2.74 14.37 39.25
N ILE A 5 -2.93 14.44 37.98
CA ILE A 5 -4.02 13.74 37.31
C ILE A 5 -3.63 12.26 37.25
N LYS A 6 -4.22 11.45 38.10
CA LYS A 6 -4.14 9.98 38.05
C LYS A 6 -4.70 9.54 36.67
N ALA A 7 -3.80 9.19 35.78
CA ALA A 7 -4.12 8.41 34.60
C ALA A 7 -4.76 7.10 35.08
N GLY A 8 -5.99 6.88 34.70
CA GLY A 8 -6.66 5.60 34.90
C GLY A 8 -5.82 4.52 34.24
N THR A 9 -5.18 3.71 35.02
CA THR A 9 -4.38 2.58 34.62
C THR A 9 -5.30 1.56 33.95
N PHE A 10 -5.32 1.58 32.60
CA PHE A 10 -5.75 0.41 31.86
C PHE A 10 -4.81 -0.75 32.22
N ALA A 11 -5.33 -1.72 32.93
CA ALA A 11 -4.62 -2.92 33.31
C ALA A 11 -4.07 -3.58 32.02
N PRO A 12 -2.77 -3.77 31.89
CA PRO A 12 -2.24 -4.53 30.77
C PRO A 12 -2.79 -5.96 30.91
N MET A 13 -3.29 -6.53 29.80
CA MET A 13 -3.70 -7.93 29.72
C MET A 13 -2.50 -8.84 30.06
N ARG A 14 -2.21 -9.04 31.32
CA ARG A 14 -1.22 -10.01 31.82
C ARG A 14 -1.61 -11.47 31.53
N HIS A 15 -2.84 -11.73 31.11
CA HIS A 15 -3.31 -13.06 30.78
C HIS A 15 -2.92 -13.55 29.38
N PHE A 16 -2.72 -12.65 28.40
CA PHE A 16 -2.33 -13.08 27.06
C PHE A 16 -0.86 -13.51 26.96
N SER A 17 0.02 -12.88 27.76
CA SER A 17 1.42 -13.32 27.83
C SER A 17 1.57 -14.69 28.51
N LYS A 18 0.67 -15.06 29.43
CA LYS A 18 0.68 -16.39 30.08
C LYS A 18 0.17 -17.51 29.17
N ILE A 19 -0.74 -17.21 28.24
CA ILE A 19 -1.22 -18.20 27.25
C ILE A 19 -0.15 -18.39 26.16
N LEU A 20 0.56 -17.34 25.73
CA LEU A 20 1.66 -17.49 24.78
C LEU A 20 2.88 -18.20 25.40
N LEU A 21 3.15 -17.97 26.67
CA LEU A 21 4.21 -18.67 27.42
C LEU A 21 3.85 -20.13 27.75
N ALA A 22 2.56 -20.45 27.93
CA ALA A 22 2.14 -21.83 28.18
C ALA A 22 2.17 -22.70 26.90
N THR A 23 2.04 -22.11 25.72
CA THR A 23 2.20 -22.84 24.44
C THR A 23 3.64 -22.89 23.94
N SER A 24 4.50 -21.96 24.36
CA SER A 24 5.94 -21.97 24.04
C SER A 24 6.78 -22.81 25.01
N GLY A 25 6.23 -23.24 26.13
CA GLY A 25 6.95 -23.99 27.19
C GLY A 25 7.15 -25.47 26.92
N TYR A 26 6.63 -26.04 25.81
CA TYR A 26 6.75 -27.47 25.48
C TYR A 26 7.52 -27.77 24.22
N ILE A 27 8.26 -26.86 23.63
CA ILE A 27 9.18 -27.12 22.53
C ILE A 27 10.60 -26.68 22.95
N VAL A 28 11.11 -27.29 24.00
CA VAL A 28 12.55 -27.40 24.23
C VAL A 28 12.97 -28.75 23.68
N LEU A 29 13.54 -28.74 22.49
CA LEU A 29 14.21 -29.91 21.92
C LEU A 29 15.48 -30.17 22.73
N PRO A 30 15.67 -31.36 23.25
CA PRO A 30 16.96 -31.74 23.83
C PRO A 30 17.96 -31.91 22.69
N LEU A 31 19.00 -31.09 22.70
CA LEU A 31 20.25 -31.36 21.99
C LEU A 31 20.95 -32.52 22.74
N CYS A 32 20.60 -33.74 22.40
CA CYS A 32 21.38 -34.90 22.78
C CYS A 32 22.11 -35.44 21.55
N SER A 33 23.40 -35.32 21.63
CA SER A 33 24.37 -36.05 20.82
C SER A 33 24.14 -37.56 20.93
N PHE A 34 23.81 -38.22 19.83
CA PHE A 34 24.00 -39.65 19.69
C PHE A 34 24.85 -39.90 18.47
N SER A 35 26.10 -40.28 18.75
CA SER A 35 26.97 -40.96 17.81
C SER A 35 26.55 -42.44 17.82
N GLY A 36 26.06 -42.92 16.71
CA GLY A 36 25.75 -44.34 16.49
C GLY A 36 25.99 -44.66 15.03
N ASN A 37 27.11 -45.35 14.76
CA ASN A 37 27.38 -46.00 13.50
C ASN A 37 26.34 -47.10 13.21
N ILE A 38 25.63 -46.94 12.11
CA ILE A 38 24.98 -48.10 11.44
C ILE A 38 25.24 -47.98 9.94
N ASN A 39 26.11 -48.85 9.46
CA ASN A 39 26.21 -49.26 8.07
C ASN A 39 24.95 -50.06 7.69
N GLU A 40 24.20 -49.61 6.75
CA GLU A 40 23.40 -50.50 5.89
C GLU A 40 23.14 -49.85 4.52
N ASN A 41 23.68 -50.53 3.51
CA ASN A 41 23.44 -50.30 2.10
C ASN A 41 21.98 -50.66 1.75
N HIS A 42 21.16 -49.65 1.44
CA HIS A 42 19.97 -49.82 0.61
C HIS A 42 19.94 -48.79 -0.50
N SER A 43 20.16 -49.30 -1.71
CA SER A 43 19.98 -48.55 -2.96
C SER A 43 18.54 -48.11 -3.12
N LEU A 44 18.30 -46.83 -3.16
CA LEU A 44 17.00 -46.21 -3.50
C LEU A 44 16.72 -46.34 -5.00
N PRO A 45 15.47 -46.57 -5.40
CA PRO A 45 15.10 -46.66 -6.82
C PRO A 45 15.33 -45.34 -7.57
N ASP A 46 15.99 -45.45 -8.70
CA ASP A 46 16.51 -44.37 -9.57
C ASP A 46 15.47 -43.44 -10.20
N ASN A 47 14.20 -43.51 -9.84
CA ASN A 47 13.14 -42.78 -10.53
C ASN A 47 12.65 -41.49 -9.84
N MET A 48 13.19 -41.07 -8.69
CA MET A 48 12.84 -39.79 -8.05
C MET A 48 13.96 -38.73 -8.10
N ALA A 49 15.15 -39.05 -8.61
CA ALA A 49 16.29 -38.14 -8.66
C ALA A 49 16.35 -37.25 -9.91
N LYS A 50 15.41 -37.34 -10.83
CA LYS A 50 15.48 -36.58 -12.10
C LYS A 50 14.71 -35.23 -12.13
N THR A 51 14.20 -34.72 -11.00
CA THR A 51 13.43 -33.46 -10.99
C THR A 51 14.16 -32.28 -10.32
N TYR A 52 15.42 -32.46 -9.90
CA TYR A 52 16.21 -31.34 -9.37
C TYR A 52 17.35 -31.02 -10.32
N VAL A 53 17.05 -30.25 -11.34
CA VAL A 53 18.09 -29.67 -12.20
C VAL A 53 18.69 -28.47 -11.49
N SER A 54 20.00 -28.55 -11.18
CA SER A 54 20.73 -27.42 -10.57
C SER A 54 20.81 -26.27 -11.55
N LEU A 55 20.23 -25.12 -11.16
CA LEU A 55 20.28 -23.85 -11.87
C LEU A 55 21.66 -23.17 -11.71
N SER A 56 22.76 -23.85 -11.96
CA SER A 56 24.10 -23.28 -11.89
C SER A 56 24.73 -22.95 -13.24
N ASP A 57 23.91 -22.89 -14.30
CA ASP A 57 24.45 -22.58 -15.63
C ASP A 57 23.73 -21.33 -16.18
N SER A 58 24.42 -20.19 -16.14
CA SER A 58 23.95 -18.90 -16.69
C SER A 58 23.77 -18.88 -18.22
N SER A 59 23.97 -20.01 -18.88
CA SER A 59 23.74 -20.22 -20.30
C SER A 59 22.43 -20.95 -20.61
N ARG A 60 21.60 -21.26 -19.60
CA ARG A 60 20.31 -21.91 -19.86
C ARG A 60 19.27 -20.89 -20.29
N ILE A 61 18.95 -21.00 -21.53
CA ILE A 61 17.75 -20.62 -22.25
C ILE A 61 16.53 -20.73 -21.33
N PHE A 62 15.80 -19.61 -21.18
CA PHE A 62 14.51 -19.60 -20.50
C PHE A 62 13.62 -20.67 -21.12
N ASN A 63 13.46 -21.78 -20.42
CA ASN A 63 12.40 -22.70 -20.73
C ASN A 63 11.12 -22.09 -20.15
N LEU A 64 10.21 -21.62 -21.01
CA LEU A 64 8.91 -21.06 -20.58
C LEU A 64 8.10 -22.05 -19.71
N ASP A 65 8.42 -23.32 -19.79
CA ASP A 65 7.83 -24.39 -18.97
C ASP A 65 8.36 -24.41 -17.52
N GLU A 66 9.56 -23.88 -17.28
CA GLU A 66 10.20 -23.91 -15.93
C GLU A 66 9.55 -22.95 -14.93
N VAL A 67 8.94 -21.87 -15.39
CA VAL A 67 8.14 -20.92 -14.55
C VAL A 67 6.86 -21.55 -14.02
N VAL A 68 6.47 -22.71 -14.55
CA VAL A 68 5.17 -23.36 -14.29
C VAL A 68 5.23 -24.37 -13.14
N VAL A 69 6.41 -24.79 -12.71
CA VAL A 69 6.59 -25.99 -11.85
C VAL A 69 6.56 -25.70 -10.34
N VAL A 70 6.37 -24.47 -9.88
CA VAL A 70 6.46 -24.20 -8.45
C VAL A 70 5.14 -24.44 -7.73
N SER A 71 5.19 -25.25 -6.67
CA SER A 71 4.07 -25.54 -5.79
C SER A 71 3.45 -24.28 -5.23
N GLN A 72 2.16 -24.08 -5.44
CA GLN A 72 1.40 -22.97 -4.87
C GLN A 72 0.93 -23.33 -3.47
N PRO A 73 1.00 -22.45 -2.47
CA PRO A 73 0.59 -22.76 -1.10
C PRO A 73 -0.89 -23.19 -0.98
N LYS A 74 -1.80 -22.46 -1.61
CA LYS A 74 -3.25 -22.67 -1.51
C LYS A 74 -3.85 -23.33 -2.74
N GLU A 75 -3.35 -23.02 -3.91
CA GLU A 75 -3.92 -23.46 -5.17
C GLU A 75 -3.64 -24.94 -5.44
N SER A 76 -4.61 -25.61 -6.02
CA SER A 76 -4.51 -27.05 -6.34
C SER A 76 -3.85 -27.36 -7.67
N THR A 77 -3.65 -26.33 -8.52
CA THR A 77 -3.07 -26.44 -9.87
C THR A 77 -2.09 -25.31 -10.15
N TYR A 78 -1.30 -25.41 -11.23
CA TYR A 78 -0.42 -24.33 -11.67
C TYR A 78 -1.21 -23.08 -12.07
N LEU A 79 -0.64 -21.89 -11.88
CA LEU A 79 -1.35 -20.62 -12.08
C LEU A 79 -1.98 -20.50 -13.47
N ARG A 80 -1.24 -20.83 -14.52
CA ARG A 80 -1.76 -20.74 -15.90
C ARG A 80 -2.81 -21.83 -16.24
N GLN A 81 -3.04 -22.79 -15.37
CA GLN A 81 -4.13 -23.76 -15.49
C GLN A 81 -5.36 -23.39 -14.67
N GLN A 82 -5.28 -22.29 -13.94
CA GLN A 82 -6.38 -21.80 -13.11
C GLN A 82 -7.21 -20.78 -13.87
N PRO A 83 -8.52 -20.70 -13.59
CA PRO A 83 -9.41 -19.69 -14.16
C PRO A 83 -9.17 -18.33 -13.52
N LEU A 84 -8.06 -17.66 -13.84
CA LEU A 84 -7.72 -16.32 -13.37
C LEU A 84 -6.64 -15.68 -14.25
N ALA A 85 -6.65 -14.36 -14.35
CA ALA A 85 -5.58 -13.61 -14.97
C ALA A 85 -4.40 -13.42 -14.02
N SER A 86 -3.19 -13.77 -14.47
CA SER A 86 -1.97 -13.67 -13.65
C SER A 86 -0.78 -13.16 -14.46
N SER A 87 0.18 -12.56 -13.75
CA SER A 87 1.51 -12.23 -14.27
C SER A 87 2.56 -12.78 -13.31
N ILE A 88 3.57 -13.45 -13.85
CA ILE A 88 4.63 -14.09 -13.07
C ILE A 88 5.95 -13.50 -13.51
N PHE A 89 6.78 -13.06 -12.56
CA PHE A 89 8.11 -12.51 -12.79
C PHE A 89 9.13 -13.32 -12.02
N THR A 90 10.14 -13.81 -12.71
CA THR A 90 11.27 -14.50 -12.13
C THR A 90 12.33 -13.52 -11.60
N SER A 91 13.27 -14.01 -10.81
CA SER A 91 14.42 -13.22 -10.35
C SER A 91 15.24 -12.63 -11.52
N SER A 92 15.36 -13.36 -12.63
CA SER A 92 16.05 -12.87 -13.83
C SER A 92 15.30 -11.74 -14.50
N GLU A 93 13.98 -11.87 -14.72
CA GLU A 93 13.16 -10.82 -15.33
C GLU A 93 13.14 -9.56 -14.48
N THR A 94 12.94 -9.67 -13.16
CA THR A 94 12.99 -8.50 -12.26
C THR A 94 14.34 -7.80 -12.28
N GLY A 95 15.43 -8.58 -12.42
CA GLY A 95 16.78 -8.05 -12.56
C GLY A 95 17.00 -7.26 -13.85
N LYS A 96 16.55 -7.77 -15.01
CA LYS A 96 16.66 -7.12 -16.32
C LYS A 96 15.79 -5.85 -16.42
N LEU A 97 14.59 -5.90 -15.84
CA LEU A 97 13.68 -4.75 -15.77
C LEU A 97 14.07 -3.74 -14.67
N ALA A 98 15.15 -3.99 -13.95
CA ALA A 98 15.63 -3.21 -12.81
C ALA A 98 14.52 -2.93 -11.76
N VAL A 99 13.62 -3.91 -11.51
CA VAL A 99 12.58 -3.86 -10.49
C VAL A 99 13.20 -4.04 -9.12
N ARG A 100 13.03 -3.06 -8.22
CA ARG A 100 13.60 -3.04 -6.87
C ARG A 100 12.52 -3.08 -5.77
N ASN A 101 11.30 -2.74 -6.11
CA ASN A 101 10.14 -2.70 -5.22
C ASN A 101 8.84 -2.98 -5.99
N ILE A 102 7.72 -3.07 -5.28
CA ILE A 102 6.41 -3.36 -5.91
C ILE A 102 5.93 -2.20 -6.80
N CYS A 103 6.32 -0.94 -6.49
CA CYS A 103 5.97 0.20 -7.32
C CYS A 103 6.61 0.09 -8.72
N ASP A 104 7.91 -0.28 -8.80
CA ASP A 104 8.57 -0.54 -10.08
C ASP A 104 7.86 -1.66 -10.86
N LEU A 105 7.47 -2.74 -10.16
CA LEU A 105 6.79 -3.88 -10.78
C LEU A 105 5.45 -3.50 -11.42
N SER A 106 4.72 -2.56 -10.80
CA SER A 106 3.36 -2.20 -11.24
C SER A 106 3.31 -1.74 -12.70
N SER A 107 4.37 -1.12 -13.20
CA SER A 107 4.45 -0.63 -14.59
C SER A 107 4.51 -1.74 -15.65
N PHE A 108 4.83 -2.97 -15.25
CA PHE A 108 4.98 -4.13 -16.16
C PHE A 108 3.80 -5.10 -16.12
N VAL A 109 2.79 -4.82 -15.30
CA VAL A 109 1.60 -5.68 -15.12
C VAL A 109 0.38 -4.98 -15.71
N PRO A 110 -0.43 -5.66 -16.56
CA PRO A 110 -1.66 -5.09 -17.10
C PRO A 110 -2.61 -4.65 -15.99
N SER A 111 -3.29 -3.52 -16.19
CA SER A 111 -4.30 -2.96 -15.25
C SER A 111 -3.83 -2.79 -13.81
N PHE A 112 -2.51 -2.76 -13.56
CA PHE A 112 -1.94 -2.54 -12.24
C PHE A 112 -1.27 -1.18 -12.16
N GLN A 113 -1.60 -0.40 -11.14
CA GLN A 113 -1.01 0.89 -10.87
C GLN A 113 -0.69 1.02 -9.38
N MET A 114 0.50 1.48 -9.05
CA MET A 114 0.92 1.83 -7.70
C MET A 114 1.57 3.22 -7.72
N PRO A 115 0.75 4.29 -7.70
CA PRO A 115 1.29 5.65 -7.72
C PRO A 115 2.10 5.94 -6.46
N SER A 116 3.16 6.72 -6.61
CA SER A 116 3.86 7.29 -5.46
C SER A 116 3.00 8.42 -4.87
N TYR A 117 2.70 8.33 -3.58
CA TYR A 117 2.05 9.42 -2.84
C TYR A 117 3.04 10.12 -1.91
N GLY A 118 4.25 10.29 -2.36
CA GLY A 118 5.29 11.02 -1.65
C GLY A 118 5.98 10.27 -0.52
N SER A 119 5.47 9.14 -0.06
CA SER A 119 6.13 8.33 0.97
C SER A 119 5.75 6.86 0.91
N ARG A 120 6.57 6.01 1.54
CA ARG A 120 6.27 4.57 1.65
C ARG A 120 5.10 4.24 2.58
N LEU A 121 4.71 5.15 3.47
CA LEU A 121 3.52 5.02 4.30
C LEU A 121 2.24 4.94 3.46
N THR A 122 2.17 5.75 2.42
CA THR A 122 0.97 5.97 1.61
C THR A 122 0.91 5.10 0.37
N SER A 123 1.57 3.95 0.38
CA SER A 123 1.59 3.00 -0.74
C SER A 123 0.19 2.43 -1.01
N SER A 124 -0.37 2.74 -2.16
CA SER A 124 -1.70 2.29 -2.57
C SER A 124 -1.62 1.60 -3.92
N MET A 125 -2.27 0.46 -4.02
CA MET A 125 -2.32 -0.34 -5.24
C MET A 125 -3.72 -0.33 -5.83
N TYR A 126 -3.79 -0.20 -7.14
CA TYR A 126 -5.00 -0.28 -7.94
C TYR A 126 -4.85 -1.39 -8.97
N ILE A 127 -5.77 -2.33 -9.00
CA ILE A 127 -5.85 -3.36 -10.05
C ILE A 127 -7.27 -3.32 -10.62
N ARG A 128 -7.39 -3.26 -11.96
CA ARG A 128 -8.68 -3.22 -12.65
C ARG A 128 -9.61 -2.10 -12.16
N GLY A 129 -9.06 -0.96 -11.78
CA GLY A 129 -9.83 0.17 -11.27
C GLY A 129 -10.25 0.08 -9.80
N ILE A 130 -9.89 -0.97 -9.09
CA ILE A 130 -10.15 -1.11 -7.65
C ILE A 130 -8.88 -0.83 -6.86
N GLY A 131 -8.95 0.11 -5.94
CA GLY A 131 -7.83 0.54 -5.12
C GLY A 131 -8.23 1.43 -3.97
N SER A 132 -7.27 1.84 -3.13
CA SER A 132 -7.51 2.69 -1.98
C SER A 132 -6.34 3.61 -1.70
N ARG A 133 -6.62 4.91 -1.62
CA ARG A 133 -5.62 5.90 -1.20
C ARG A 133 -5.41 5.92 0.32
N VAL A 134 -6.46 5.76 1.11
CA VAL A 134 -6.48 5.86 2.57
C VAL A 134 -7.06 4.58 3.16
N ASN A 135 -6.77 4.28 4.41
CA ASN A 135 -7.28 3.16 5.20
C ASN A 135 -6.99 1.77 4.57
N ASN A 136 -7.96 0.85 4.60
CA ASN A 136 -7.77 -0.55 4.22
C ASN A 136 -7.36 -0.71 2.76
N PRO A 137 -6.39 -1.60 2.44
CA PRO A 137 -6.01 -1.87 1.06
C PRO A 137 -7.10 -2.65 0.31
N ALA A 138 -7.14 -2.50 -1.01
CA ALA A 138 -8.01 -3.28 -1.90
C ALA A 138 -7.26 -4.43 -2.61
N VAL A 139 -5.94 -4.37 -2.61
CA VAL A 139 -5.04 -5.40 -3.15
C VAL A 139 -4.17 -5.91 -2.01
N GLY A 140 -4.10 -7.22 -1.82
CA GLY A 140 -3.30 -7.84 -0.77
C GLY A 140 -1.85 -8.07 -1.20
N ILE A 141 -0.93 -8.14 -0.24
CA ILE A 141 0.42 -8.65 -0.46
C ILE A 141 0.69 -9.81 0.50
N TYR A 142 1.26 -10.88 -0.06
CA TYR A 142 1.80 -12.00 0.70
C TYR A 142 3.29 -12.15 0.41
N SER A 143 4.11 -12.21 1.46
CA SER A 143 5.53 -12.54 1.37
C SER A 143 5.78 -13.90 2.02
N ASP A 144 6.27 -14.86 1.23
CA ASP A 144 6.56 -16.22 1.70
C ASP A 144 5.39 -16.90 2.46
N GLY A 145 4.16 -16.61 2.05
CA GLY A 145 2.94 -17.10 2.69
C GLY A 145 2.36 -16.22 3.81
N MET A 146 3.09 -15.19 4.25
CA MET A 146 2.62 -14.22 5.25
C MET A 146 1.79 -13.11 4.60
N PRO A 147 0.57 -12.81 5.05
CA PRO A 147 -0.13 -11.61 4.66
C PRO A 147 0.53 -10.38 5.31
N LEU A 148 0.74 -9.31 4.54
CA LEU A 148 1.08 -8.00 5.07
C LEU A 148 -0.22 -7.28 5.47
N LEU A 149 -0.33 -6.89 6.75
CA LEU A 149 -1.60 -6.49 7.33
C LEU A 149 -1.96 -5.02 7.09
N SER A 150 -0.99 -4.17 6.78
CA SER A 150 -1.23 -2.74 6.52
C SER A 150 -0.50 -2.22 5.29
N LYS A 151 -1.01 -1.14 4.70
CA LYS A 151 -0.37 -0.47 3.56
C LYS A 151 1.02 0.06 3.86
N SER A 152 1.29 0.46 5.09
CA SER A 152 2.62 0.91 5.52
C SER A 152 3.70 -0.16 5.31
N ALA A 153 3.31 -1.45 5.25
CA ALA A 153 4.21 -2.56 4.98
C ALA A 153 4.42 -2.86 3.48
N TYR A 154 3.61 -2.29 2.57
CA TYR A 154 3.50 -2.76 1.18
C TYR A 154 4.66 -2.34 0.27
N ASN A 155 5.25 -1.18 0.47
CA ASN A 155 6.39 -0.74 -0.32
C ASN A 155 7.70 -1.11 0.42
N PHE A 156 8.19 -2.31 0.19
CA PHE A 156 9.42 -2.85 0.75
C PHE A 156 10.45 -3.14 -0.34
N HIS A 157 11.73 -3.18 0.04
CA HIS A 157 12.81 -3.56 -0.87
C HIS A 157 12.74 -5.05 -1.21
N ILE A 158 12.79 -5.35 -2.51
CA ILE A 158 12.72 -6.72 -3.03
C ILE A 158 14.15 -7.23 -3.23
N TYR A 159 14.53 -8.24 -2.47
CA TYR A 159 15.86 -8.88 -2.54
C TYR A 159 15.74 -10.37 -2.26
N GLN A 160 16.70 -11.16 -2.69
CA GLN A 160 16.75 -12.62 -2.50
C GLN A 160 15.48 -13.34 -2.98
N ILE A 161 14.87 -12.85 -4.05
CA ILE A 161 13.61 -13.42 -4.54
C ILE A 161 13.84 -14.56 -5.55
N ASP A 162 12.91 -15.51 -5.54
CA ASP A 162 12.73 -16.54 -6.54
C ASP A 162 11.77 -16.05 -7.64
N ARG A 163 10.59 -15.60 -7.21
CA ARG A 163 9.57 -15.05 -8.12
C ARG A 163 8.59 -14.12 -7.43
N ILE A 164 7.85 -13.37 -8.26
CA ILE A 164 6.69 -12.57 -7.86
C ILE A 164 5.50 -12.96 -8.74
N ASP A 165 4.37 -13.26 -8.11
CA ASP A 165 3.11 -13.52 -8.79
C ASP A 165 2.16 -12.35 -8.54
N VAL A 166 1.51 -11.85 -9.58
CA VAL A 166 0.44 -10.85 -9.48
C VAL A 166 -0.83 -11.46 -10.03
N LEU A 167 -1.82 -11.67 -9.16
CA LEU A 167 -3.14 -12.21 -9.48
C LEU A 167 -4.11 -11.03 -9.61
N ARG A 168 -4.75 -10.90 -10.76
CA ARG A 168 -5.65 -9.80 -11.07
C ARG A 168 -7.11 -10.22 -10.90
N GLY A 169 -7.94 -9.29 -10.43
CA GLY A 169 -9.32 -9.59 -10.03
C GLY A 169 -9.41 -10.23 -8.64
N PRO A 170 -10.63 -10.36 -8.08
CA PRO A 170 -10.83 -10.77 -6.71
C PRO A 170 -10.24 -12.14 -6.37
N GLN A 171 -9.48 -12.20 -5.27
CA GLN A 171 -8.91 -13.42 -4.72
C GLN A 171 -9.52 -13.78 -3.35
N SER A 172 -10.65 -13.15 -3.01
CA SER A 172 -11.20 -13.18 -1.65
C SER A 172 -11.69 -14.56 -1.22
N THR A 173 -12.02 -15.47 -2.13
CA THR A 173 -12.44 -16.84 -1.76
C THR A 173 -11.34 -17.61 -1.03
N LEU A 174 -10.09 -17.54 -1.47
CA LEU A 174 -8.97 -18.22 -0.80
C LEU A 174 -8.21 -17.31 0.19
N TYR A 175 -8.14 -16.01 -0.07
CA TYR A 175 -7.28 -15.09 0.67
C TYR A 175 -8.04 -14.12 1.59
N GLY A 176 -9.36 -14.00 1.45
CA GLY A 176 -10.22 -13.23 2.34
C GLY A 176 -10.21 -11.73 2.09
N MET A 177 -10.30 -10.97 3.18
CA MET A 177 -10.43 -9.51 3.12
C MET A 177 -9.25 -8.83 2.43
N ASN A 178 -9.53 -7.65 1.87
CA ASN A 178 -8.53 -6.77 1.26
C ASN A 178 -7.81 -7.37 0.03
N THR A 179 -8.47 -8.30 -0.67
CA THR A 179 -8.01 -8.90 -1.93
C THR A 179 -9.06 -8.75 -3.05
N GLU A 180 -9.81 -7.67 -3.00
CA GLU A 180 -10.89 -7.35 -3.92
C GLU A 180 -10.41 -7.03 -5.33
N GLY A 181 -9.36 -6.22 -5.47
CA GLY A 181 -8.74 -5.88 -6.75
C GLY A 181 -7.76 -6.94 -7.24
N GLY A 182 -7.13 -7.66 -6.32
CA GLY A 182 -6.10 -8.66 -6.65
C GLY A 182 -5.17 -9.00 -5.49
N LEU A 183 -4.09 -9.71 -5.84
CA LEU A 183 -3.12 -10.21 -4.88
C LEU A 183 -1.71 -10.19 -5.48
N VAL A 184 -0.73 -9.71 -4.74
CA VAL A 184 0.70 -9.82 -5.06
C VAL A 184 1.34 -10.82 -4.10
N ARG A 185 2.09 -11.78 -4.63
CA ARG A 185 2.82 -12.78 -3.83
C ARG A 185 4.30 -12.72 -4.16
N VAL A 186 5.13 -12.58 -3.15
CA VAL A 186 6.58 -12.56 -3.26
C VAL A 186 7.14 -13.83 -2.61
N TYR A 187 8.01 -14.52 -3.30
CA TYR A 187 8.65 -15.73 -2.81
C TYR A 187 10.16 -15.57 -2.79
N SER A 188 10.76 -15.89 -1.64
CA SER A 188 12.22 -15.91 -1.47
C SER A 188 12.83 -17.20 -2.00
N LYS A 189 14.08 -17.14 -2.45
CA LYS A 189 14.87 -18.31 -2.87
C LYS A 189 14.92 -19.38 -1.78
N ASN A 190 14.73 -20.62 -2.17
CA ASN A 190 14.81 -21.76 -1.27
C ASN A 190 16.27 -22.18 -1.05
N PRO A 191 16.77 -22.29 0.21
CA PRO A 191 18.15 -22.63 0.49
C PRO A 191 18.54 -24.08 0.12
N PHE A 192 17.59 -25.00 -0.13
CA PHE A 192 17.88 -26.32 -0.64
C PHE A 192 18.22 -26.34 -2.13
N THR A 193 17.60 -25.49 -2.91
CA THR A 193 17.78 -25.43 -4.37
C THR A 193 18.85 -24.42 -4.79
N ASN A 194 19.14 -23.44 -3.95
CA ASN A 194 20.18 -22.46 -4.16
C ASN A 194 21.38 -22.78 -3.25
N LYS A 195 22.60 -22.57 -3.73
CA LYS A 195 23.84 -22.82 -2.98
C LYS A 195 24.82 -21.69 -3.26
N GLY A 196 25.73 -21.48 -2.31
CA GLY A 196 26.81 -20.51 -2.46
C GLY A 196 26.42 -19.12 -1.99
N THR A 197 27.10 -18.10 -2.46
CA THR A 197 26.92 -16.71 -2.06
C THR A 197 26.66 -15.84 -3.27
N ASP A 198 25.55 -15.10 -3.24
CA ASP A 198 25.21 -14.04 -4.19
C ASP A 198 25.66 -12.70 -3.60
N LEU A 199 26.46 -11.94 -4.33
CA LEU A 199 26.82 -10.56 -4.01
C LEU A 199 26.35 -9.67 -5.15
N TYR A 200 25.65 -8.58 -4.79
CA TYR A 200 25.19 -7.55 -5.70
C TYR A 200 25.69 -6.19 -5.21
N ILE A 201 26.31 -5.40 -6.13
CA ILE A 201 26.74 -4.02 -5.87
C ILE A 201 26.27 -3.17 -7.03
N GLY A 202 25.49 -2.13 -6.75
CA GLY A 202 24.98 -1.16 -7.74
C GLY A 202 25.35 0.27 -7.37
N VAL A 203 25.76 1.03 -8.37
CA VAL A 203 26.02 2.48 -8.25
C VAL A 203 25.39 3.22 -9.42
N GLY A 204 24.97 4.45 -9.19
CA GLY A 204 24.33 5.25 -10.24
C GLY A 204 24.31 6.74 -9.96
N ASN A 205 23.63 7.47 -10.84
CA ASN A 205 23.52 8.92 -10.72
C ASN A 205 22.77 9.32 -9.43
N HIS A 206 22.92 10.57 -9.00
CA HIS A 206 22.41 11.07 -7.73
C HIS A 206 22.86 10.25 -6.53
N PHE A 207 24.06 9.68 -6.62
CA PHE A 207 24.65 8.85 -5.58
C PHE A 207 23.77 7.64 -5.20
N TYR A 208 23.13 7.04 -6.22
CA TYR A 208 22.47 5.75 -6.04
C TYR A 208 23.51 4.70 -5.65
N ARG A 209 23.18 3.89 -4.65
CA ARG A 209 24.00 2.81 -4.12
C ARG A 209 23.12 1.68 -3.64
N ASN A 210 23.39 0.47 -4.12
CA ASN A 210 22.71 -0.73 -3.67
C ASN A 210 23.74 -1.82 -3.39
N MET A 211 23.66 -2.47 -2.26
CA MET A 211 24.48 -3.62 -1.88
C MET A 211 23.57 -4.71 -1.33
N GLU A 212 23.71 -5.91 -1.87
CA GLU A 212 22.96 -7.08 -1.40
C GLU A 212 23.93 -8.24 -1.27
N ILE A 213 23.82 -9.00 -0.21
CA ILE A 213 24.54 -10.25 -0.01
C ILE A 213 23.57 -11.33 0.46
N ALA A 214 23.69 -12.53 -0.11
CA ALA A 214 22.88 -13.66 0.32
C ALA A 214 23.73 -14.93 0.27
N ASN A 215 23.77 -15.67 1.36
CA ASN A 215 24.44 -16.98 1.44
C ASN A 215 23.40 -18.09 1.59
N TYR A 216 23.59 -19.18 0.89
CA TYR A 216 22.76 -20.37 0.92
C TYR A 216 23.63 -21.58 1.28
N SER A 217 23.37 -22.16 2.44
CA SER A 217 24.17 -23.24 2.99
C SER A 217 23.35 -24.44 3.42
N LYS A 218 23.77 -25.64 3.08
CA LYS A 218 23.25 -26.85 3.72
C LYS A 218 23.97 -27.04 5.05
N LEU A 219 23.20 -27.00 6.16
CA LEU A 219 23.72 -27.23 7.51
C LEU A 219 23.82 -28.75 7.81
N SER A 220 22.89 -29.52 7.21
CA SER A 220 22.86 -30.98 7.29
C SER A 220 22.19 -31.56 6.05
N HIS A 221 22.10 -32.89 5.99
CA HIS A 221 21.34 -33.56 4.92
C HIS A 221 19.90 -33.05 4.81
N ASN A 222 19.26 -32.80 5.94
CA ASN A 222 17.85 -32.42 6.04
C ASN A 222 17.61 -30.93 6.35
N THR A 223 18.63 -30.10 6.56
CA THR A 223 18.51 -28.71 6.95
C THR A 223 19.33 -27.81 6.06
N ALA A 224 18.68 -26.79 5.51
CA ALA A 224 19.35 -25.74 4.76
C ALA A 224 18.94 -24.36 5.31
N MET A 225 19.86 -23.42 5.20
CA MET A 225 19.68 -22.04 5.70
C MET A 225 20.11 -21.04 4.64
N SER A 226 19.38 -19.94 4.56
CA SER A 226 19.87 -18.73 3.88
C SER A 226 19.90 -17.56 4.84
N VAL A 227 20.92 -16.72 4.68
CA VAL A 227 21.06 -15.43 5.36
C VAL A 227 21.32 -14.38 4.29
N ALA A 228 20.58 -13.30 4.31
CA ALA A 228 20.73 -12.21 3.37
C ALA A 228 20.68 -10.86 4.08
N ALA A 229 21.37 -9.88 3.52
CA ALA A 229 21.32 -8.50 3.96
C ALA A 229 21.39 -7.57 2.74
N PHE A 230 20.79 -6.38 2.90
CA PHE A 230 20.87 -5.33 1.89
C PHE A 230 21.05 -3.95 2.51
N TYR A 231 21.60 -3.04 1.71
CA TYR A 231 21.59 -1.62 1.90
C TYR A 231 21.30 -0.94 0.57
N ASN A 232 20.32 -0.03 0.53
CA ASN A 232 19.97 0.71 -0.67
C ASN A 232 19.73 2.18 -0.32
N GLY A 233 20.20 3.10 -1.17
CA GLY A 233 20.01 4.52 -0.93
C GLY A 233 20.27 5.39 -2.13
N GLN A 234 19.73 6.61 -2.09
CA GLN A 234 19.90 7.64 -3.11
C GLN A 234 19.78 9.03 -2.49
N ASN A 235 20.55 10.00 -3.00
CA ASN A 235 20.48 11.38 -2.51
C ASN A 235 19.26 12.16 -3.03
N GLY A 236 18.45 11.55 -3.92
CA GLY A 236 17.26 12.17 -4.50
C GLY A 236 17.54 13.13 -5.65
N PHE A 237 16.48 13.48 -6.39
CA PHE A 237 16.53 14.31 -7.60
C PHE A 237 16.00 15.71 -7.34
N PHE A 238 15.04 15.86 -6.44
CA PHE A 238 14.31 17.11 -6.25
C PHE A 238 14.87 17.91 -5.07
N ARG A 239 15.03 19.22 -5.29
CA ARG A 239 15.50 20.15 -4.28
C ARG A 239 14.32 21.01 -3.81
N ASN A 240 14.14 21.15 -2.51
CA ASN A 240 13.22 22.12 -1.93
C ASN A 240 13.79 23.53 -2.14
N SER A 241 13.02 24.42 -2.78
CA SER A 241 13.46 25.76 -3.12
C SER A 241 13.60 26.69 -1.91
N THR A 242 12.85 26.43 -0.83
CA THR A 242 12.88 27.21 0.42
C THR A 242 14.07 26.81 1.29
N THR A 243 14.28 25.52 1.53
CA THR A 243 15.34 25.04 2.45
C THR A 243 16.65 24.69 1.76
N GLY A 244 16.65 24.56 0.42
CA GLY A 244 17.80 24.11 -0.36
C GLY A 244 18.16 22.64 -0.21
N LYS A 245 17.43 21.88 0.64
CA LYS A 245 17.68 20.46 0.92
C LYS A 245 17.03 19.55 -0.12
N ARG A 246 17.49 18.29 -0.20
CA ARG A 246 16.86 17.26 -1.04
C ARG A 246 15.54 16.84 -0.43
N ALA A 247 14.47 16.74 -1.24
CA ALA A 247 13.12 16.44 -0.79
C ALA A 247 12.73 14.96 -0.92
N ASP A 248 13.55 14.15 -1.63
CA ASP A 248 13.25 12.75 -1.98
C ASP A 248 14.43 11.80 -1.72
N ALA A 249 15.41 12.19 -0.93
CA ALA A 249 16.52 11.32 -0.54
C ALA A 249 16.06 10.17 0.36
N TYR A 250 16.64 8.98 0.20
CA TYR A 250 16.32 7.84 1.05
C TYR A 250 17.51 6.95 1.34
N ASN A 251 17.42 6.22 2.45
CA ASN A 251 18.28 5.13 2.83
C ASN A 251 17.43 4.01 3.43
N GLU A 252 17.71 2.78 3.05
CA GLU A 252 17.06 1.61 3.57
C GLU A 252 18.04 0.46 3.74
N ALA A 253 17.82 -0.36 4.73
CA ALA A 253 18.64 -1.53 5.02
C ALA A 253 17.78 -2.63 5.61
N GLY A 254 18.22 -3.86 5.48
CA GLY A 254 17.51 -4.98 6.07
C GLY A 254 18.27 -6.27 5.99
N GLY A 255 17.65 -7.29 6.56
CA GLY A 255 18.20 -8.65 6.55
C GLY A 255 17.12 -9.70 6.68
N LYS A 256 17.39 -10.85 6.08
CA LYS A 256 16.47 -12.01 6.05
C LYS A 256 17.22 -13.26 6.45
N ILE A 257 16.57 -14.07 7.27
CA ILE A 257 17.00 -15.45 7.54
C ILE A 257 15.86 -16.40 7.16
N ARG A 258 16.19 -17.51 6.51
CA ARG A 258 15.27 -18.60 6.24
C ARG A 258 15.94 -19.92 6.57
N ILE A 259 15.25 -20.75 7.33
CA ILE A 259 15.71 -22.09 7.73
C ILE A 259 14.65 -23.08 7.30
N VAL A 260 15.02 -24.01 6.43
CA VAL A 260 14.15 -25.09 5.99
C VAL A 260 14.70 -26.42 6.50
N ASN A 261 13.85 -27.18 7.17
CA ASN A 261 14.18 -28.51 7.67
C ASN A 261 13.20 -29.53 7.09
N GLN A 262 13.69 -30.47 6.32
CA GLN A 262 12.98 -31.63 5.81
C GLN A 262 13.12 -32.77 6.82
N TYR A 263 12.38 -32.69 7.96
CA TYR A 263 12.47 -33.65 9.06
C TYR A 263 12.25 -35.09 8.57
N SER A 264 11.34 -35.27 7.62
CA SER A 264 11.09 -36.52 6.93
C SER A 264 10.57 -36.28 5.51
N ASN A 265 10.39 -37.32 4.71
CA ASN A 265 9.76 -37.24 3.38
C ASN A 265 8.32 -36.69 3.44
N LYS A 266 7.69 -36.70 4.62
CA LYS A 266 6.32 -36.22 4.83
C LYS A 266 6.24 -34.87 5.54
N LEU A 267 7.24 -34.48 6.34
CA LEU A 267 7.17 -33.34 7.25
C LEU A 267 8.31 -32.35 6.97
N THR A 268 7.94 -31.12 6.65
CA THR A 268 8.86 -30.01 6.42
C THR A 268 8.50 -28.83 7.32
N TYR A 269 9.49 -28.24 7.93
CA TYR A 269 9.44 -26.98 8.66
C TYR A 269 10.15 -25.89 7.86
N ASP A 270 9.58 -24.69 7.79
CA ASP A 270 10.17 -23.54 7.10
C ASP A 270 9.95 -22.28 7.94
N PHE A 271 11.03 -21.75 8.49
CA PHE A 271 11.05 -20.54 9.29
C PHE A 271 11.68 -19.40 8.50
N ILE A 272 11.02 -18.25 8.48
CA ILE A 272 11.48 -17.04 7.81
C ILE A 272 11.35 -15.86 8.76
N ALA A 273 12.35 -14.99 8.80
CA ALA A 273 12.29 -13.68 9.44
C ALA A 273 12.97 -12.66 8.53
N ASP A 274 12.28 -11.55 8.25
CA ASP A 274 12.71 -10.45 7.38
C ASP A 274 12.53 -9.13 8.12
N TYR A 275 13.64 -8.42 8.38
CA TYR A 275 13.65 -7.10 8.99
C TYR A 275 14.05 -6.06 7.96
N GLN A 276 13.31 -4.95 7.91
CA GLN A 276 13.61 -3.82 7.03
C GLN A 276 13.48 -2.48 7.76
N TYR A 277 14.48 -1.64 7.61
CA TYR A 277 14.52 -0.26 8.04
C TYR A 277 14.47 0.68 6.84
N VAL A 278 13.68 1.75 6.94
CA VAL A 278 13.59 2.83 5.95
C VAL A 278 13.71 4.17 6.65
N ASN A 279 14.48 5.07 6.06
CA ASN A 279 14.54 6.48 6.40
C ASN A 279 14.57 7.29 5.10
N GLN A 280 13.54 8.10 4.86
CA GLN A 280 13.41 8.89 3.64
C GLN A 280 12.93 10.30 3.92
N ASN A 281 13.35 11.25 3.09
CA ASN A 281 12.65 12.50 2.89
C ASN A 281 11.39 12.21 2.07
N ALA A 282 10.30 12.89 2.36
CA ALA A 282 9.00 12.50 1.83
C ALA A 282 8.17 13.72 1.40
N PHE A 283 7.11 13.45 0.63
CA PHE A 283 6.15 14.45 0.16
C PHE A 283 6.79 15.59 -0.66
N PRO A 284 7.57 15.26 -1.73
CA PRO A 284 8.22 16.25 -2.57
C PRO A 284 7.25 16.92 -3.52
N TYR A 285 6.13 17.43 -3.00
CA TYR A 285 5.09 18.08 -3.79
C TYR A 285 5.47 19.49 -4.15
N GLY A 286 5.17 19.87 -5.40
CA GLY A 286 5.29 21.24 -5.90
C GLY A 286 3.99 21.73 -6.50
N MET A 287 3.86 23.04 -6.70
CA MET A 287 2.71 23.66 -7.35
C MET A 287 2.59 23.17 -8.79
N LEU A 288 1.41 22.68 -9.15
CA LEU A 288 1.07 22.21 -10.49
C LEU A 288 0.40 23.35 -11.29
N ASP A 289 1.01 23.72 -12.41
CA ASP A 289 0.39 24.58 -13.41
C ASP A 289 -0.52 23.72 -14.33
N LEU A 290 -1.81 23.92 -14.24
CA LEU A 290 -2.80 23.16 -15.01
C LEU A 290 -2.73 23.39 -16.53
N ASN A 291 -2.24 24.56 -16.97
CA ASN A 291 -2.15 24.90 -18.38
C ASN A 291 -0.99 24.14 -19.05
N THR A 292 0.15 24.16 -18.40
CA THR A 292 1.37 23.52 -18.93
C THR A 292 1.57 22.09 -18.48
N ASN A 293 0.84 21.65 -17.44
CA ASN A 293 1.00 20.38 -16.74
C ASN A 293 2.41 20.21 -16.13
N LYS A 294 3.11 21.31 -15.87
CA LYS A 294 4.44 21.33 -15.24
C LYS A 294 4.30 21.54 -13.73
N THR A 295 5.12 20.83 -12.99
CA THR A 295 5.17 20.94 -11.53
C THR A 295 6.44 21.66 -11.10
N ALA A 296 6.29 22.68 -10.28
CA ALA A 296 7.39 23.43 -9.69
C ALA A 296 8.21 22.57 -8.71
N SER A 297 9.36 23.07 -8.28
CA SER A 297 10.11 22.45 -7.18
C SER A 297 9.31 22.51 -5.87
N PRO A 298 9.44 21.52 -4.98
CA PRO A 298 8.90 21.62 -3.62
C PRO A 298 9.38 22.91 -2.93
N SER A 299 8.50 23.53 -2.14
CA SER A 299 8.81 24.83 -1.48
C SER A 299 8.37 24.88 -0.01
N THR A 300 8.41 23.75 0.68
CA THR A 300 8.00 23.66 2.09
C THR A 300 9.00 24.35 3.01
N ASN A 301 8.52 24.97 4.09
CA ASN A 301 9.36 25.58 5.13
C ASN A 301 9.87 24.52 6.13
N ARG A 302 9.13 23.41 6.33
CA ARG A 302 9.49 22.31 7.21
C ARG A 302 9.94 21.07 6.44
N GLU A 303 10.83 20.28 7.05
CA GLU A 303 11.27 19.02 6.48
C GLU A 303 10.22 17.92 6.69
N SER A 304 9.76 17.35 5.59
CA SER A 304 8.90 16.18 5.61
C SER A 304 9.71 14.90 5.48
N GLY A 305 9.30 13.86 6.19
CA GLY A 305 10.04 12.59 6.18
C GLY A 305 9.24 11.42 6.71
N TYR A 306 9.76 10.22 6.40
CA TYR A 306 9.19 8.96 6.85
C TYR A 306 10.28 8.00 7.32
N ARG A 307 10.08 7.39 8.48
CA ARG A 307 10.95 6.34 9.04
C ARG A 307 10.11 5.13 9.40
N ARG A 308 10.62 3.93 9.10
CA ARG A 308 9.93 2.69 9.42
C ARG A 308 10.92 1.61 9.85
N ASN A 309 10.55 0.89 10.92
CA ASN A 309 11.10 -0.41 11.28
C ASN A 309 10.01 -1.45 11.07
N MET A 310 10.30 -2.52 10.36
CA MET A 310 9.36 -3.59 10.06
C MET A 310 10.04 -4.94 10.22
N LEU A 311 9.42 -5.83 11.00
CA LEU A 311 9.82 -7.23 11.12
C LEU A 311 8.63 -8.09 10.70
N ASN A 312 8.84 -8.96 9.74
CA ASN A 312 7.89 -10.00 9.34
C ASN A 312 8.52 -11.36 9.63
N SER A 313 7.80 -12.25 10.28
CA SER A 313 8.27 -13.61 10.50
C SER A 313 7.15 -14.61 10.27
N ALA A 314 7.50 -15.78 9.74
CA ALA A 314 6.57 -16.89 9.53
C ALA A 314 7.20 -18.21 9.92
N PHE A 315 6.37 -19.09 10.42
CA PHE A 315 6.69 -20.49 10.64
C PHE A 315 5.66 -21.34 9.89
N ASN A 316 6.13 -22.04 8.85
CA ASN A 316 5.34 -22.88 8.00
C ASN A 316 5.61 -24.35 8.33
N ILE A 317 4.56 -25.13 8.53
CA ILE A 317 4.62 -26.59 8.70
C ILE A 317 3.87 -27.21 7.53
N ARG A 318 4.52 -28.11 6.81
CA ARG A 318 3.89 -28.89 5.75
C ARG A 318 3.97 -30.36 6.08
N TYR A 319 2.82 -31.02 6.12
CA TYR A 319 2.70 -32.45 6.32
C TYR A 319 2.00 -33.09 5.13
N THR A 320 2.74 -33.93 4.39
CA THR A 320 2.26 -34.56 3.15
C THR A 320 1.86 -36.01 3.42
N LEU A 321 0.59 -36.32 3.20
CA LEU A 321 0.00 -37.65 3.24
C LEU A 321 -0.34 -38.10 1.80
N PRO A 322 -0.58 -39.40 1.57
CA PRO A 322 -1.08 -39.85 0.27
C PRO A 322 -2.38 -39.12 -0.10
N GLY A 323 -2.36 -38.35 -1.17
CA GLY A 323 -3.52 -37.62 -1.67
C GLY A 323 -3.88 -36.31 -0.95
N ILE A 324 -3.31 -35.97 0.21
CA ILE A 324 -3.60 -34.75 0.99
C ILE A 324 -2.33 -34.12 1.54
N THR A 325 -2.20 -32.82 1.42
CA THR A 325 -1.16 -32.02 2.08
C THR A 325 -1.78 -31.06 3.07
N LEU A 326 -1.32 -31.12 4.32
CA LEU A 326 -1.73 -30.20 5.38
C LEU A 326 -0.65 -29.13 5.52
N ASN A 327 -1.07 -27.86 5.56
CA ASN A 327 -0.18 -26.73 5.79
C ASN A 327 -0.68 -25.93 7.00
N SER A 328 0.24 -25.56 7.87
CA SER A 328 0.01 -24.60 8.95
C SER A 328 0.99 -23.44 8.76
N THR A 329 0.48 -22.22 8.71
CA THR A 329 1.28 -21.00 8.63
C THR A 329 0.93 -20.11 9.80
N THR A 330 1.91 -19.91 10.69
CA THR A 330 1.84 -18.91 11.77
C THR A 330 2.71 -17.74 11.37
N SER A 331 2.19 -16.53 11.41
CA SER A 331 3.02 -15.35 11.13
C SER A 331 2.87 -14.26 12.17
N TYR A 332 3.92 -13.46 12.32
CA TYR A 332 3.96 -12.28 13.17
C TYR A 332 4.51 -11.11 12.37
N GLN A 333 3.82 -9.97 12.45
CA GLN A 333 4.27 -8.70 11.89
C GLN A 333 4.39 -7.65 12.99
N PHE A 334 5.57 -7.03 13.07
CA PHE A 334 5.83 -5.82 13.84
C PHE A 334 6.12 -4.68 12.88
N LEU A 335 5.50 -3.52 13.12
CA LEU A 335 5.79 -2.30 12.39
C LEU A 335 5.76 -1.12 13.36
N SER A 336 6.83 -0.33 13.32
CA SER A 336 6.91 0.96 14.02
C SER A 336 7.35 2.02 13.03
N ASP A 337 6.51 3.03 12.82
CA ASP A 337 6.84 4.10 11.90
C ASP A 337 6.60 5.48 12.47
N ARG A 338 7.19 6.47 11.81
CA ARG A 338 6.99 7.89 12.07
C ARG A 338 6.99 8.66 10.76
N MET A 339 5.97 9.46 10.56
CA MET A 339 5.81 10.41 9.48
C MET A 339 5.77 11.82 10.06
N ASN A 340 6.55 12.73 9.48
CA ASN A 340 6.39 14.16 9.65
C ASN A 340 6.04 14.75 8.28
N MET A 341 5.08 15.64 8.24
CA MET A 341 4.59 16.22 6.99
C MET A 341 4.26 17.69 7.20
N ASP A 342 4.87 18.55 6.40
CA ASP A 342 4.40 19.91 6.15
C ASP A 342 3.11 19.80 5.34
N GLN A 343 1.98 20.12 5.95
CA GLN A 343 0.67 19.76 5.39
C GLN A 343 0.07 20.85 4.50
N ASP A 344 0.57 22.06 4.56
CA ASP A 344 0.21 23.12 3.62
C ASP A 344 1.02 23.04 2.32
N TYR A 345 2.16 22.34 2.32
CA TYR A 345 3.05 22.09 1.18
C TYR A 345 3.64 23.38 0.57
N THR A 346 3.73 24.45 1.33
CA THR A 346 4.22 25.76 0.89
C THR A 346 5.37 26.28 1.75
N ALA A 347 5.84 27.51 1.47
CA ALA A 347 6.83 28.18 2.29
C ALA A 347 6.21 28.87 3.53
N LEU A 348 4.89 28.85 3.67
CA LEU A 348 4.19 29.40 4.83
C LEU A 348 4.35 28.49 6.05
N ASP A 349 4.35 29.07 7.22
CA ASP A 349 4.33 28.33 8.50
C ASP A 349 2.87 28.13 8.95
N PHE A 350 2.10 27.34 8.18
CA PHE A 350 0.65 27.26 8.33
C PHE A 350 0.23 26.07 9.20
N MET A 351 0.65 24.86 8.83
CA MET A 351 0.35 23.67 9.63
C MET A 351 1.25 22.48 9.31
N HIS A 352 1.48 21.65 10.29
CA HIS A 352 2.19 20.39 10.11
C HIS A 352 1.57 19.23 10.89
N LEU A 353 1.85 18.02 10.44
CA LEU A 353 1.39 16.77 11.03
C LEU A 353 2.59 15.91 11.42
N SER A 354 2.54 15.33 12.62
CA SER A 354 3.42 14.24 13.02
C SER A 354 2.58 13.01 13.33
N GLN A 355 2.86 11.90 12.68
CA GLN A 355 2.15 10.65 12.94
C GLN A 355 3.14 9.57 13.32
N LYS A 356 2.86 8.87 14.42
CA LYS A 356 3.59 7.67 14.83
C LYS A 356 2.64 6.50 14.88
N GLN A 357 3.05 5.36 14.35
CA GLN A 357 2.29 4.14 14.41
C GLN A 357 3.10 3.03 15.05
N LEU A 358 2.43 2.21 15.84
CA LEU A 358 2.96 0.97 16.39
C LEU A 358 1.93 -0.13 16.13
N GLN A 359 2.32 -1.10 15.31
CA GLN A 359 1.48 -2.23 14.94
C GLN A 359 2.12 -3.54 15.38
N ASN A 360 1.29 -4.41 15.95
CA ASN A 360 1.58 -5.83 16.14
C ASN A 360 0.46 -6.64 15.49
N GLY A 361 0.82 -7.67 14.75
CA GLY A 361 -0.15 -8.53 14.10
C GLY A 361 0.28 -9.99 14.14
N VAL A 362 -0.67 -10.87 14.42
CA VAL A 362 -0.47 -12.33 14.40
C VAL A 362 -1.49 -12.92 13.45
N THR A 363 -1.07 -13.85 12.62
CA THR A 363 -1.98 -14.62 11.79
C THR A 363 -1.72 -16.11 11.95
N GLN A 364 -2.78 -16.89 11.87
CA GLN A 364 -2.74 -18.35 11.82
C GLN A 364 -3.60 -18.85 10.68
N GLU A 365 -3.04 -19.70 9.85
CA GLU A 365 -3.77 -20.36 8.79
C GLU A 365 -3.52 -21.87 8.83
N PHE A 366 -4.59 -22.63 8.72
CA PHE A 366 -4.57 -24.08 8.49
C PHE A 366 -5.22 -24.36 7.13
N ALA A 367 -4.53 -25.07 6.26
CA ALA A 367 -5.03 -25.43 4.96
C ALA A 367 -4.79 -26.91 4.67
N ALA A 368 -5.83 -27.61 4.23
CA ALA A 368 -5.78 -28.97 3.73
C ALA A 368 -5.99 -28.93 2.21
N LYS A 369 -5.05 -29.48 1.46
CA LYS A 369 -5.06 -29.50 0.00
C LYS A 369 -4.99 -30.94 -0.48
N GLY A 370 -5.99 -31.37 -1.26
CA GLY A 370 -6.10 -32.73 -1.72
C GLY A 370 -6.32 -32.88 -3.21
N LYS A 371 -5.95 -34.06 -3.74
CA LYS A 371 -6.22 -34.48 -5.12
C LYS A 371 -6.62 -35.93 -5.14
N LEU A 372 -7.85 -36.23 -5.60
CA LEU A 372 -8.45 -37.55 -5.78
C LEU A 372 -8.97 -37.67 -7.21
N LYS A 373 -8.37 -38.53 -8.05
CA LYS A 373 -8.78 -38.68 -9.46
C LYS A 373 -9.15 -37.33 -10.14
N ASN A 374 -10.45 -37.12 -10.31
CA ASN A 374 -11.01 -35.93 -10.99
C ASN A 374 -11.41 -34.80 -10.04
N TRP A 375 -11.11 -34.91 -8.76
CA TRP A 375 -11.42 -33.88 -7.76
C TRP A 375 -10.17 -33.35 -7.08
N LYS A 376 -10.01 -32.07 -7.09
CA LYS A 376 -8.97 -31.33 -6.38
C LYS A 376 -9.67 -30.37 -5.42
N HIS A 377 -9.21 -30.29 -4.18
CA HIS A 377 -9.81 -29.39 -3.20
C HIS A 377 -8.77 -28.69 -2.33
N THR A 378 -9.15 -27.52 -1.83
CA THR A 378 -8.44 -26.79 -0.80
C THR A 378 -9.45 -26.31 0.22
N SER A 379 -9.28 -26.67 1.48
CA SER A 379 -10.11 -26.21 2.60
C SER A 379 -9.22 -25.59 3.66
N GLY A 380 -9.71 -24.58 4.37
CA GLY A 380 -8.89 -24.02 5.43
C GLY A 380 -9.63 -23.11 6.38
N LEU A 381 -8.91 -22.79 7.45
CA LEU A 381 -9.28 -21.85 8.50
C LEU A 381 -8.22 -20.77 8.54
N TYR A 382 -8.63 -19.52 8.66
CA TYR A 382 -7.76 -18.37 8.81
C TYR A 382 -8.20 -17.52 10.00
N GLY A 383 -7.24 -17.12 10.82
CA GLY A 383 -7.46 -16.16 11.88
C GLY A 383 -6.38 -15.10 11.87
N SER A 384 -6.74 -13.85 12.11
CA SER A 384 -5.77 -12.77 12.35
C SER A 384 -6.22 -11.86 13.46
N PHE A 385 -5.25 -11.39 14.22
CA PHE A 385 -5.43 -10.31 15.17
C PHE A 385 -4.37 -9.25 14.93
N GLN A 386 -4.80 -8.02 14.75
CA GLN A 386 -3.94 -6.85 14.57
C GLN A 386 -4.25 -5.84 15.65
N TRP A 387 -3.22 -5.32 16.30
CA TRP A 387 -3.32 -4.18 17.19
C TRP A 387 -2.51 -3.03 16.61
N LEU A 388 -3.17 -1.91 16.37
CA LEU A 388 -2.56 -0.69 15.85
C LEU A 388 -2.82 0.48 16.80
N ARG A 389 -1.75 1.11 17.24
CA ARG A 389 -1.77 2.39 17.95
C ARG A 389 -1.27 3.47 17.02
N THR A 390 -2.03 4.55 16.87
CA THR A 390 -1.67 5.73 16.09
C THR A 390 -1.69 6.95 16.99
N ASP A 391 -0.59 7.68 17.03
CA ASP A 391 -0.45 8.99 17.66
C ASP A 391 -0.26 10.00 16.51
N ALA A 392 -1.22 10.89 16.31
CA ALA A 392 -1.31 11.75 15.12
C ALA A 392 -1.70 13.19 15.47
N PRO A 393 -0.85 13.93 16.22
CA PRO A 393 -1.10 15.33 16.50
C PRO A 393 -1.02 16.20 15.25
N VAL A 394 -1.95 17.16 15.13
CA VAL A 394 -1.95 18.23 14.14
C VAL A 394 -1.57 19.51 14.87
N PHE A 395 -0.62 20.25 14.30
CA PHE A 395 -0.14 21.52 14.82
C PHE A 395 -0.51 22.64 13.85
N PHE A 396 -1.05 23.70 14.39
CA PHE A 396 -1.37 24.93 13.67
C PHE A 396 -0.29 25.96 14.02
N ASP A 397 0.40 26.41 12.99
CA ASP A 397 1.62 27.21 13.14
C ASP A 397 1.32 28.72 13.02
N GLN A 398 2.36 29.55 13.02
CA GLN A 398 2.22 31.00 13.22
C GLN A 398 1.38 31.70 12.14
N ASP A 399 1.54 31.36 10.87
CA ASP A 399 0.79 32.00 9.78
C ASP A 399 -0.70 31.66 9.83
N PHE A 400 -1.05 30.41 10.26
CA PHE A 400 -2.45 30.03 10.49
C PHE A 400 -3.05 30.81 11.65
N THR A 401 -2.36 30.86 12.79
CA THR A 401 -2.86 31.54 13.99
C THR A 401 -2.98 33.05 13.76
N ASN A 402 -2.06 33.65 13.03
CA ASN A 402 -2.15 35.06 12.61
C ASN A 402 -3.38 35.32 11.72
N ALA A 403 -3.62 34.48 10.69
CA ALA A 403 -4.76 34.62 9.78
C ALA A 403 -6.10 34.42 10.53
N MET A 404 -6.15 33.45 11.45
CA MET A 404 -7.32 33.20 12.28
C MET A 404 -7.53 34.36 13.27
N GLY A 405 -6.47 34.89 13.89
CA GLY A 405 -6.50 36.04 14.77
C GLY A 405 -7.07 37.29 14.07
N GLN A 406 -6.63 37.58 12.85
CA GLN A 406 -7.18 38.66 12.03
C GLN A 406 -8.67 38.47 11.71
N THR A 407 -9.09 37.23 11.46
CA THR A 407 -10.50 36.91 11.22
C THR A 407 -11.34 37.17 12.46
N ILE A 408 -10.87 36.71 13.64
CA ILE A 408 -11.54 36.95 14.94
C ILE A 408 -11.58 38.44 15.23
N GLN A 409 -10.47 39.15 15.09
CA GLN A 409 -10.39 40.59 15.29
C GLN A 409 -11.40 41.36 14.43
N SER A 410 -11.47 41.05 13.13
CA SER A 410 -12.39 41.69 12.19
C SER A 410 -13.86 41.41 12.54
N ALA A 411 -14.18 40.16 12.93
CA ALA A 411 -15.52 39.78 13.35
C ALA A 411 -15.94 40.50 14.61
N MET A 412 -15.09 40.57 15.63
CA MET A 412 -15.33 41.31 16.88
C MET A 412 -15.49 42.80 16.60
N TYR A 413 -14.60 43.41 15.83
CA TYR A 413 -14.66 44.81 15.47
C TYR A 413 -16.00 45.15 14.78
N ASN A 414 -16.38 44.37 13.76
CA ASN A 414 -17.62 44.57 13.02
C ASN A 414 -18.88 44.41 13.93
N ALA A 415 -18.85 43.41 14.80
CA ALA A 415 -19.96 43.23 15.77
C ALA A 415 -20.08 44.40 16.74
N MET A 416 -18.95 44.92 17.23
CA MET A 416 -18.91 46.12 18.09
C MET A 416 -19.37 47.37 17.37
N VAL A 417 -18.88 47.60 16.16
CA VAL A 417 -19.32 48.74 15.31
C VAL A 417 -20.84 48.65 15.10
N GLY A 418 -21.37 47.46 14.77
CA GLY A 418 -22.83 47.24 14.61
C GLY A 418 -23.62 47.52 15.89
N ALA A 419 -23.17 46.98 17.03
CA ALA A 419 -23.85 47.22 18.30
C ALA A 419 -23.81 48.68 18.78
N MET A 420 -22.66 49.35 18.56
CA MET A 420 -22.51 50.77 18.93
C MET A 420 -23.23 51.67 17.94
N SER A 421 -23.23 51.39 16.65
CA SER A 421 -23.95 52.19 15.67
C SER A 421 -25.47 52.21 15.92
N GLN A 422 -26.06 51.07 16.33
CA GLN A 422 -27.46 51.02 16.74
C GLN A 422 -27.79 51.96 17.90
N LYS A 423 -26.88 52.12 18.87
CA LYS A 423 -27.05 53.07 19.97
C LYS A 423 -26.97 54.53 19.47
N PHE A 424 -26.04 54.84 18.54
CA PHE A 424 -25.88 56.15 17.96
C PHE A 424 -26.99 56.54 17.01
N MET A 425 -27.73 55.60 16.41
CA MET A 425 -28.94 55.86 15.64
C MET A 425 -30.07 56.53 16.44
N ASN A 426 -30.01 56.44 17.76
CA ASN A 426 -30.98 57.16 18.63
C ASN A 426 -30.68 58.65 18.76
N ILE A 427 -29.59 59.15 18.18
CA ILE A 427 -29.26 60.59 18.15
C ILE A 427 -30.06 61.25 17.04
N PRO A 428 -30.86 62.33 17.32
CA PRO A 428 -31.65 63.00 16.31
C PRO A 428 -30.79 63.49 15.13
N GLY A 429 -31.17 63.11 13.89
CA GLY A 429 -30.49 63.55 12.66
C GLY A 429 -29.30 62.67 12.28
N MET A 430 -29.02 61.57 13.00
CA MET A 430 -27.92 60.66 12.69
C MET A 430 -28.30 59.75 11.49
N THR A 431 -27.42 59.70 10.51
CA THR A 431 -27.56 58.71 9.41
C THR A 431 -26.89 57.39 9.79
N GLU A 432 -27.25 56.29 9.15
CA GLU A 432 -26.66 55.00 9.39
C GLU A 432 -25.13 54.98 9.20
N ASP A 433 -24.67 55.62 8.11
CA ASP A 433 -23.21 55.71 7.83
C ASP A 433 -22.51 56.62 8.85
N GLY A 434 -23.16 57.67 9.30
CA GLY A 434 -22.64 58.54 10.37
C GLY A 434 -22.55 57.82 11.71
N ALA A 435 -23.54 57.00 12.04
CA ALA A 435 -23.55 56.21 13.26
C ALA A 435 -22.46 55.12 13.22
N LYS A 436 -22.23 54.45 12.08
CA LYS A 436 -21.13 53.48 11.89
C LYS A 436 -19.76 54.16 11.97
N ALA A 437 -19.58 55.31 11.34
CA ALA A 437 -18.34 56.06 11.40
C ALA A 437 -18.02 56.54 12.82
N MET A 438 -19.00 57.05 13.58
CA MET A 438 -18.83 57.43 14.96
C MET A 438 -18.53 56.27 15.89
N ALA A 439 -19.16 55.09 15.66
CA ALA A 439 -18.87 53.86 16.37
C ALA A 439 -17.42 53.40 16.12
N ALA A 440 -17.00 53.36 14.87
CA ALA A 440 -15.64 52.98 14.46
C ALA A 440 -14.62 53.92 15.14
N GLN A 441 -14.78 55.23 15.06
CA GLN A 441 -13.89 56.20 15.67
C GLN A 441 -13.83 56.09 17.20
N THR A 442 -14.97 55.75 17.86
CA THR A 442 -15.01 55.56 19.30
C THR A 442 -14.24 54.33 19.73
N ILE A 443 -14.36 53.22 19.00
CA ILE A 443 -13.65 51.98 19.26
C ILE A 443 -12.13 52.22 19.06
N GLU A 444 -11.71 52.85 17.98
CA GLU A 444 -10.31 53.18 17.69
C GLU A 444 -9.66 54.05 18.79
N ARG A 445 -10.36 55.14 19.21
CA ARG A 445 -9.92 56.01 20.31
C ARG A 445 -9.79 55.33 21.65
N ALA A 446 -10.59 54.30 21.90
CA ALA A 446 -10.56 53.52 23.12
C ALA A 446 -9.48 52.41 23.12
N GLY A 447 -8.69 52.30 22.05
CA GLY A 447 -7.61 51.30 21.95
C GLY A 447 -7.91 50.17 20.97
N GLY A 448 -9.00 50.26 20.20
CA GLY A 448 -9.33 49.33 19.13
C GLY A 448 -9.68 47.88 19.59
N VAL A 449 -9.58 46.97 18.69
CA VAL A 449 -9.68 45.51 18.93
C VAL A 449 -8.45 44.87 18.35
N SER A 450 -7.73 44.08 19.14
CA SER A 450 -6.59 43.24 18.64
C SER A 450 -6.64 41.86 19.25
N VAL A 451 -6.14 40.86 18.53
CA VAL A 451 -5.84 39.53 19.04
C VAL A 451 -4.32 39.46 19.26
N ASN A 452 -3.93 39.41 20.54
CA ASN A 452 -2.52 39.50 20.93
C ASN A 452 -1.82 38.13 20.91
N ASP A 453 -2.54 37.05 21.22
CA ASP A 453 -2.05 35.69 21.16
C ASP A 453 -3.18 34.75 20.78
N LEU A 454 -2.86 33.80 19.93
CA LEU A 454 -3.74 32.70 19.53
C LEU A 454 -2.89 31.46 19.35
N SER A 455 -3.21 30.41 20.09
CA SER A 455 -2.59 29.11 19.89
C SER A 455 -3.66 28.03 19.73
N MET A 456 -3.38 27.06 18.86
CA MET A 456 -4.27 25.92 18.60
C MET A 456 -3.49 24.63 18.43
N SER A 457 -3.97 23.55 19.04
CA SER A 457 -3.39 22.21 18.90
C SER A 457 -4.47 21.14 18.95
N VAL A 458 -4.27 20.05 18.19
CA VAL A 458 -5.18 18.91 18.13
C VAL A 458 -4.36 17.62 18.32
N PRO A 459 -4.02 17.23 19.57
CA PRO A 459 -3.44 15.92 19.82
C PRO A 459 -4.47 14.82 19.58
N GLY A 460 -4.01 13.66 19.09
CA GLY A 460 -4.88 12.52 18.80
C GLY A 460 -4.18 11.19 19.05
N LEU A 461 -4.74 10.39 19.94
CA LEU A 461 -4.29 9.04 20.21
C LEU A 461 -5.41 8.05 19.90
N PHE A 462 -5.11 7.07 19.03
CA PHE A 462 -6.06 6.10 18.52
C PHE A 462 -5.55 4.68 18.73
N HIS A 463 -6.45 3.80 19.15
CA HIS A 463 -6.22 2.36 19.22
C HIS A 463 -7.24 1.65 18.33
N THR A 464 -6.77 0.93 17.34
CA THR A 464 -7.62 0.28 16.34
C THR A 464 -7.33 -1.22 16.25
N PRO A 465 -7.72 -2.02 17.27
CA PRO A 465 -7.60 -3.46 17.18
C PRO A 465 -8.61 -4.02 16.18
N GLN A 466 -8.16 -5.01 15.40
CA GLN A 466 -8.95 -5.71 14.40
C GLN A 466 -8.75 -7.21 14.54
N PHE A 467 -9.85 -7.95 14.50
CA PHE A 467 -9.88 -9.41 14.48
C PHE A 467 -10.61 -9.89 13.22
N ASN A 468 -10.03 -10.86 12.51
CA ASN A 468 -10.66 -11.50 11.37
C ASN A 468 -10.61 -13.02 11.53
N LEU A 469 -11.72 -13.69 11.21
CA LEU A 469 -11.83 -15.14 11.15
C LEU A 469 -12.45 -15.53 9.81
N GLY A 470 -11.82 -16.47 9.10
CA GLY A 470 -12.29 -16.94 7.81
C GLY A 470 -12.30 -18.46 7.72
N VAL A 471 -13.36 -19.02 7.14
CA VAL A 471 -13.46 -20.44 6.77
C VAL A 471 -13.64 -20.51 5.28
N PHE A 472 -12.81 -21.28 4.58
CA PHE A 472 -12.87 -21.37 3.12
C PHE A 472 -12.75 -22.78 2.60
N HIS A 473 -13.39 -22.97 1.45
CA HIS A 473 -13.32 -24.20 0.68
C HIS A 473 -13.38 -23.90 -0.82
N GLU A 474 -12.52 -24.51 -1.60
CA GLU A 474 -12.55 -24.51 -3.05
C GLU A 474 -12.37 -25.92 -3.56
N SER A 475 -13.28 -26.38 -4.45
CA SER A 475 -13.23 -27.65 -5.15
C SER A 475 -13.19 -27.45 -6.66
N SER A 476 -12.30 -28.16 -7.33
CA SER A 476 -12.24 -28.23 -8.78
C SER A 476 -12.48 -29.66 -9.23
N PHE A 477 -13.49 -29.85 -10.07
CA PHE A 477 -13.93 -31.12 -10.62
C PHE A 477 -13.62 -31.20 -12.11
N ASP A 478 -12.88 -32.19 -12.53
CA ASP A 478 -12.68 -32.49 -13.94
C ASP A 478 -13.93 -33.26 -14.43
N LEU A 479 -14.91 -32.49 -15.00
CA LEU A 479 -16.20 -33.05 -15.46
C LEU A 479 -16.02 -33.96 -16.70
N THR A 480 -15.09 -33.60 -17.55
CA THR A 480 -14.62 -34.39 -18.69
C THR A 480 -13.10 -34.25 -18.79
N ASN A 481 -12.47 -34.92 -19.75
CA ASN A 481 -11.04 -34.79 -20.01
C ASN A 481 -10.65 -33.36 -20.42
N ARG A 482 -11.61 -32.53 -20.87
CA ARG A 482 -11.38 -31.14 -21.35
C ARG A 482 -12.06 -30.08 -20.52
N LEU A 483 -13.14 -30.40 -19.79
CA LEU A 483 -13.92 -29.43 -19.02
C LEU A 483 -13.72 -29.64 -17.54
N SER A 484 -13.26 -28.62 -16.85
CA SER A 484 -13.19 -28.58 -15.37
C SER A 484 -14.10 -27.46 -14.85
N MET A 485 -14.76 -27.72 -13.71
CA MET A 485 -15.57 -26.75 -12.98
C MET A 485 -14.95 -26.50 -11.62
N THR A 486 -14.80 -25.26 -11.22
CA THR A 486 -14.30 -24.85 -9.90
C THR A 486 -15.41 -24.13 -9.14
N ILE A 487 -15.70 -24.58 -7.92
CA ILE A 487 -16.64 -23.96 -6.99
C ILE A 487 -15.90 -23.61 -5.73
N GLY A 488 -16.04 -22.40 -5.26
CA GLY A 488 -15.42 -21.92 -4.03
C GLY A 488 -16.41 -21.15 -3.17
N LEU A 489 -16.22 -21.23 -1.87
CA LEU A 489 -17.00 -20.49 -0.88
C LEU A 489 -16.11 -20.13 0.30
N ARG A 490 -16.22 -18.89 0.76
CA ARG A 490 -15.60 -18.42 2.00
C ARG A 490 -16.62 -17.65 2.83
N TYR A 491 -16.59 -17.85 4.12
CA TYR A 491 -17.24 -17.01 5.10
C TYR A 491 -16.17 -16.27 5.88
N ASP A 492 -16.26 -14.92 5.93
CA ASP A 492 -15.36 -14.05 6.70
C ASP A 492 -16.17 -13.27 7.75
N TYR A 493 -15.71 -13.34 8.98
CA TYR A 493 -16.13 -12.48 10.09
C TYR A 493 -15.01 -11.50 10.41
N ASN A 494 -15.32 -10.22 10.41
CA ASN A 494 -14.37 -9.16 10.76
C ASN A 494 -14.93 -8.28 11.86
N HIS A 495 -14.20 -8.13 12.94
CA HIS A 495 -14.52 -7.26 14.07
C HIS A 495 -13.46 -6.16 14.18
N VAL A 496 -13.88 -4.91 14.05
CA VAL A 496 -13.02 -3.73 14.15
C VAL A 496 -13.48 -2.88 15.32
N LYS A 497 -12.52 -2.41 16.14
CA LYS A 497 -12.76 -1.52 17.25
C LYS A 497 -11.92 -0.26 17.06
N ILE A 498 -12.41 0.87 17.54
CA ILE A 498 -11.64 2.08 17.73
C ILE A 498 -11.81 2.57 19.16
N GLY A 499 -10.69 2.84 19.83
CA GLY A 499 -10.64 3.66 21.02
C GLY A 499 -9.90 4.94 20.67
N TYR A 500 -10.44 6.08 21.03
CA TYR A 500 -9.83 7.38 20.76
C TYR A 500 -9.78 8.25 22.03
N SER A 501 -8.68 9.00 22.13
CA SER A 501 -8.49 10.07 23.10
C SER A 501 -7.86 11.23 22.35
N THR A 502 -8.64 12.23 22.07
CA THR A 502 -8.24 13.39 21.28
C THR A 502 -8.86 14.65 21.88
N SER A 503 -8.25 15.78 21.63
CA SER A 503 -8.76 17.06 22.11
C SER A 503 -8.42 18.18 21.12
N ALA A 504 -9.13 19.28 21.21
CA ALA A 504 -8.68 20.54 20.62
C ALA A 504 -8.64 21.60 21.73
N LEU A 505 -7.56 22.35 21.74
CA LEU A 505 -7.34 23.45 22.66
C LEU A 505 -7.07 24.70 21.84
N MET A 506 -7.84 25.75 22.07
CA MET A 506 -7.63 27.08 21.53
C MET A 506 -7.52 28.08 22.70
N ASN A 507 -6.36 28.71 22.84
CA ASN A 507 -6.14 29.82 23.77
C ASN A 507 -6.15 31.11 22.95
N THR A 508 -6.86 32.11 23.42
CA THR A 508 -6.99 33.40 22.76
C THR A 508 -6.83 34.52 23.75
N THR A 509 -5.95 35.47 23.48
CA THR A 509 -5.81 36.71 24.24
C THR A 509 -6.20 37.87 23.32
N VAL A 510 -7.23 38.60 23.73
CA VAL A 510 -7.76 39.74 22.96
C VAL A 510 -7.61 41.02 23.78
N ASN A 511 -7.32 42.10 23.12
CA ASN A 511 -7.45 43.45 23.68
C ASN A 511 -8.70 44.11 23.06
N VAL A 512 -9.62 44.52 23.88
CA VAL A 512 -10.86 45.22 23.47
C VAL A 512 -10.93 46.53 24.18
N MET A 513 -10.76 47.63 23.44
CA MET A 513 -10.84 49.00 23.97
C MET A 513 -9.89 49.21 25.19
N GLY A 514 -8.64 48.69 25.12
CA GLY A 514 -7.63 48.82 26.17
C GLY A 514 -7.74 47.81 27.31
N MET A 515 -8.75 46.93 27.33
CA MET A 515 -8.90 45.84 28.29
C MET A 515 -8.44 44.51 27.67
N GLU A 516 -7.49 43.88 28.32
CA GLU A 516 -7.01 42.57 27.91
C GLU A 516 -7.83 41.46 28.59
N ALA A 517 -8.25 40.49 27.80
CA ALA A 517 -8.93 39.29 28.26
C ALA A 517 -8.34 38.04 27.60
N SER A 518 -8.02 37.06 28.42
CA SER A 518 -7.58 35.74 27.94
C SER A 518 -8.68 34.72 28.18
N SER A 519 -8.87 33.85 27.22
CA SER A 519 -9.85 32.77 27.30
C SER A 519 -9.32 31.49 26.71
N ARG A 520 -9.85 30.37 27.19
CA ARG A 520 -9.52 29.02 26.73
C ARG A 520 -10.80 28.29 26.31
N LEU A 521 -10.82 27.84 25.08
CA LEU A 521 -11.85 26.96 24.55
C LEU A 521 -11.27 25.57 24.36
N ARG A 522 -11.90 24.55 24.94
CA ARG A 522 -11.42 23.18 24.88
C ARG A 522 -12.54 22.19 24.56
N SER A 523 -12.28 21.29 23.62
CA SER A 523 -13.07 20.09 23.37
C SER A 523 -12.24 18.85 23.68
N ILE A 524 -12.79 17.88 24.40
CA ILE A 524 -12.15 16.60 24.72
C ILE A 524 -13.07 15.47 24.31
N LEU A 525 -12.59 14.62 23.43
CA LEU A 525 -13.29 13.42 22.98
C LEU A 525 -12.52 12.17 23.44
N SER A 526 -13.15 11.34 24.26
CA SER A 526 -12.58 10.07 24.74
C SER A 526 -13.67 9.02 24.79
N HIS A 527 -13.61 8.04 23.87
CA HIS A 527 -14.63 7.00 23.79
C HIS A 527 -14.11 5.78 23.03
N GLU A 528 -14.87 4.67 23.10
CA GLU A 528 -14.62 3.44 22.36
C GLU A 528 -15.86 2.99 21.62
N THR A 529 -15.70 2.50 20.41
CA THR A 529 -16.80 1.89 19.64
C THR A 529 -16.29 0.75 18.76
N CYS A 530 -17.19 -0.14 18.32
CA CYS A 530 -16.83 -1.26 17.48
C CYS A 530 -17.89 -1.53 16.41
N LYS A 531 -17.49 -2.23 15.36
CA LYS A 531 -18.34 -2.72 14.27
C LYS A 531 -17.93 -4.13 13.90
N SER A 532 -18.93 -4.95 13.56
CA SER A 532 -18.70 -6.30 13.04
C SER A 532 -19.29 -6.43 11.65
N PHE A 533 -18.58 -7.11 10.77
CA PHE A 533 -18.96 -7.32 9.39
C PHE A 533 -18.85 -8.80 9.03
N ASN A 534 -19.87 -9.29 8.32
CA ASN A 534 -19.93 -10.67 7.83
C ASN A 534 -19.93 -10.64 6.30
N GLN A 535 -19.14 -11.51 5.66
CA GLN A 535 -19.09 -11.62 4.21
C GLN A 535 -19.11 -13.08 3.76
N VAL A 536 -19.95 -13.37 2.77
CA VAL A 536 -19.93 -14.61 2.02
C VAL A 536 -19.34 -14.33 0.65
N LEU A 537 -18.33 -15.11 0.26
CA LEU A 537 -17.47 -14.88 -0.90
C LEU A 537 -17.48 -16.10 -1.82
N PRO A 538 -18.51 -16.22 -2.69
CA PRO A 538 -18.61 -17.31 -3.64
C PRO A 538 -17.69 -17.12 -4.85
N LYS A 539 -17.34 -18.26 -5.47
CA LYS A 539 -16.62 -18.38 -6.74
C LYS A 539 -17.19 -19.51 -7.56
N LEU A 540 -17.43 -19.28 -8.83
CA LEU A 540 -17.76 -20.29 -9.81
C LEU A 540 -16.96 -20.06 -11.07
N ALA A 541 -16.27 -21.09 -11.55
CA ALA A 541 -15.51 -20.99 -12.77
C ALA A 541 -15.57 -22.28 -13.60
N PHE A 542 -15.43 -22.11 -14.90
CA PHE A 542 -15.30 -23.20 -15.85
C PHE A 542 -14.01 -23.01 -16.65
N THR A 543 -13.26 -24.11 -16.83
CA THR A 543 -12.04 -24.11 -17.62
C THR A 543 -12.16 -25.19 -18.70
N TRP A 544 -11.99 -24.79 -19.96
CA TRP A 544 -11.98 -25.69 -21.09
C TRP A 544 -10.55 -25.82 -21.63
N LYS A 545 -9.97 -27.01 -21.58
CA LYS A 545 -8.65 -27.33 -22.16
C LYS A 545 -8.78 -27.40 -23.67
N LEU A 546 -8.01 -26.56 -24.35
CA LEU A 546 -7.95 -26.51 -25.81
C LEU A 546 -7.03 -27.60 -26.38
N SER A 547 -5.92 -27.88 -25.68
CA SER A 547 -4.90 -28.84 -26.07
C SER A 547 -4.16 -29.36 -24.84
N ASP A 548 -3.37 -30.42 -25.04
CA ASP A 548 -2.56 -31.05 -23.96
C ASP A 548 -1.34 -30.23 -23.56
N ASN A 549 -0.96 -29.21 -24.35
CA ASN A 549 0.13 -28.28 -24.03
C ASN A 549 -0.20 -27.26 -22.93
N GLY A 550 -1.35 -27.39 -22.28
CA GLY A 550 -1.81 -26.50 -21.20
C GLY A 550 -2.62 -25.29 -21.66
N SER A 551 -2.88 -25.15 -22.98
CA SER A 551 -3.75 -24.09 -23.49
C SER A 551 -5.19 -24.28 -23.04
N ASN A 552 -5.83 -23.20 -22.57
CA ASN A 552 -7.19 -23.25 -22.04
C ASN A 552 -7.93 -21.92 -22.22
N ILE A 553 -9.25 -22.02 -22.17
CA ILE A 553 -10.18 -20.87 -22.02
C ILE A 553 -10.91 -21.06 -20.71
N TYR A 554 -11.19 -19.97 -20.01
CA TYR A 554 -11.96 -19.99 -18.78
C TYR A 554 -13.02 -18.90 -18.72
N ALA A 555 -14.06 -19.16 -17.93
CA ALA A 555 -15.05 -18.18 -17.51
C ALA A 555 -15.17 -18.23 -16.00
N LEU A 556 -15.27 -17.06 -15.35
CA LEU A 556 -15.24 -16.92 -13.90
C LEU A 556 -16.26 -15.89 -13.43
N VAL A 557 -16.97 -16.24 -12.35
CA VAL A 557 -17.75 -15.29 -11.56
C VAL A 557 -17.31 -15.43 -10.11
N ASN A 558 -16.91 -14.34 -9.48
CA ASN A 558 -16.52 -14.34 -8.07
C ASN A 558 -16.80 -13.01 -7.40
N LYS A 559 -16.87 -13.05 -6.06
CA LYS A 559 -17.08 -11.87 -5.21
C LYS A 559 -15.80 -11.54 -4.47
N GLY A 560 -15.43 -10.25 -4.49
CA GLY A 560 -14.39 -9.68 -3.66
C GLY A 560 -14.94 -8.72 -2.63
N TYR A 561 -14.15 -8.43 -1.58
CA TYR A 561 -14.49 -7.40 -0.63
C TYR A 561 -13.28 -6.78 0.05
N ARG A 562 -13.49 -5.56 0.53
CA ARG A 562 -12.61 -4.79 1.39
C ARG A 562 -13.34 -4.44 2.68
N SER A 563 -12.64 -4.56 3.83
CA SER A 563 -13.25 -4.33 5.14
C SER A 563 -13.72 -2.88 5.32
N GLY A 564 -14.79 -2.73 6.10
CA GLY A 564 -15.15 -1.45 6.70
C GLY A 564 -14.22 -1.08 7.86
N GLY A 565 -14.44 0.09 8.46
CA GLY A 565 -13.58 0.59 9.53
C GLY A 565 -13.99 1.96 10.04
N PHE A 566 -12.99 2.71 10.56
CA PHE A 566 -13.16 4.03 11.14
C PHE A 566 -12.15 5.03 10.58
N ASN A 567 -12.58 6.28 10.43
CA ASN A 567 -11.78 7.41 9.95
C ASN A 567 -11.15 8.15 11.13
N ILE A 568 -9.87 7.90 11.41
CA ILE A 568 -9.17 8.65 12.45
C ILE A 568 -8.85 10.09 12.02
N GLN A 569 -8.74 10.35 10.72
CA GLN A 569 -8.44 11.68 10.17
C GLN A 569 -9.58 12.69 10.38
N MET A 570 -10.83 12.22 10.56
CA MET A 570 -11.97 13.10 10.77
C MET A 570 -11.99 13.82 12.11
N PHE A 571 -11.25 13.32 13.11
CA PHE A 571 -11.29 13.93 14.45
C PHE A 571 -10.77 15.36 14.46
N SER A 572 -9.79 15.69 13.63
CA SER A 572 -9.32 17.08 13.49
C SER A 572 -10.43 18.02 13.02
N ASP A 573 -11.21 17.58 12.02
CA ASP A 573 -12.31 18.39 11.48
C ASP A 573 -13.48 18.49 12.46
N ILE A 574 -13.83 17.39 13.13
CA ILE A 574 -14.88 17.37 14.16
C ILE A 574 -14.53 18.37 15.26
N LEU A 575 -13.33 18.27 15.82
CA LEU A 575 -12.88 19.13 16.92
C LEU A 575 -12.79 20.60 16.50
N GLN A 576 -12.30 20.89 15.31
CA GLN A 576 -12.28 22.26 14.79
C GLN A 576 -13.69 22.83 14.60
N SER A 577 -14.62 22.01 14.11
CA SER A 577 -16.03 22.41 13.95
C SER A 577 -16.69 22.72 15.30
N GLU A 578 -16.36 21.93 16.33
CA GLU A 578 -16.84 22.17 17.69
C GLU A 578 -16.28 23.47 18.28
N LEU A 579 -14.96 23.70 18.14
CA LEU A 579 -14.36 24.97 18.56
C LEU A 579 -15.02 26.16 17.86
N ARG A 580 -15.25 26.06 16.56
CA ARG A 580 -15.89 27.12 15.78
C ARG A 580 -17.33 27.37 16.21
N ALA A 581 -18.12 26.30 16.43
CA ALA A 581 -19.50 26.40 16.85
C ALA A 581 -19.66 27.04 18.25
N ASN A 582 -18.69 26.87 19.14
CA ASN A 582 -18.70 27.34 20.51
C ASN A 582 -17.76 28.56 20.75
N SER A 583 -17.28 29.21 19.69
CA SER A 583 -16.35 30.34 19.82
C SER A 583 -16.94 31.54 20.62
N ASN A 584 -18.25 31.74 20.56
CA ASN A 584 -18.91 32.81 21.31
C ASN A 584 -18.93 32.59 22.84
N GLU A 585 -18.91 31.31 23.28
CA GLU A 585 -18.92 30.98 24.71
C GLU A 585 -17.55 31.32 25.34
N SER A 586 -16.46 31.06 24.62
CA SER A 586 -15.11 31.38 25.08
C SER A 586 -14.81 32.87 25.17
N MET A 587 -15.56 33.74 24.50
CA MET A 587 -15.39 35.21 24.60
C MET A 587 -15.70 35.75 26.01
N ARG A 588 -16.34 34.96 26.86
CA ARG A 588 -16.79 35.38 28.19
C ARG A 588 -15.93 34.79 29.33
N SER A 589 -15.45 33.60 29.16
CA SER A 589 -14.64 32.86 30.13
C SER A 589 -14.05 31.59 29.53
N ASP A 590 -13.18 30.91 30.23
CA ASP A 590 -12.76 29.53 29.89
C ASP A 590 -13.99 28.64 29.77
N TYR A 591 -14.03 27.89 28.66
CA TYR A 591 -15.14 27.01 28.34
C TYR A 591 -14.69 25.63 27.84
N ASP A 592 -15.14 24.61 28.55
CA ASP A 592 -14.98 23.21 28.17
C ASP A 592 -16.28 22.73 27.52
N ILE A 593 -16.21 22.32 26.25
CA ILE A 593 -17.39 21.89 25.49
C ILE A 593 -17.88 20.55 26.06
N PRO A 594 -19.15 20.49 26.56
CA PRO A 594 -19.69 19.25 27.09
C PRO A 594 -20.10 18.30 25.97
N HIS A 595 -19.95 16.98 26.20
CA HIS A 595 -20.34 15.94 25.27
C HIS A 595 -21.29 14.94 25.94
N THR A 596 -22.43 14.72 25.32
CA THR A 596 -23.44 13.75 25.73
C THR A 596 -23.23 12.38 25.04
N ASN A 597 -23.97 11.36 25.48
CA ASN A 597 -23.98 10.07 24.80
C ASN A 597 -24.52 10.17 23.36
N GLU A 598 -25.43 11.12 23.09
CA GLU A 598 -25.95 11.37 21.74
C GLU A 598 -24.85 11.95 20.83
N ASP A 599 -24.04 12.87 21.34
CA ASP A 599 -22.89 13.43 20.58
C ASP A 599 -21.90 12.32 20.22
N TYR A 600 -21.56 11.46 21.18
CA TYR A 600 -20.70 10.29 20.89
C TYR A 600 -21.34 9.33 19.87
N ALA A 601 -22.66 9.09 19.93
CA ALA A 601 -23.35 8.26 18.94
C ALA A 601 -23.28 8.87 17.54
N LYS A 602 -23.44 10.19 17.42
CA LYS A 602 -23.32 10.94 16.18
C LYS A 602 -21.89 10.89 15.65
N ILE A 603 -20.87 11.16 16.49
CA ILE A 603 -19.47 11.06 16.14
C ILE A 603 -19.16 9.66 15.63
N ASN A 604 -19.53 8.60 16.36
CA ASN A 604 -19.29 7.20 15.99
C ASN A 604 -19.93 6.81 14.66
N SER A 605 -21.11 7.36 14.34
CA SER A 605 -21.76 7.15 13.03
C SER A 605 -20.99 7.85 11.91
N THR A 606 -20.51 9.07 12.17
CA THR A 606 -19.79 9.91 11.21
C THR A 606 -18.42 9.34 10.84
N ILE A 607 -17.67 8.85 11.83
CA ILE A 607 -16.33 8.29 11.59
C ILE A 607 -16.35 6.89 10.98
N SER A 608 -17.48 6.17 10.98
CA SER A 608 -17.57 4.78 10.53
C SER A 608 -17.86 4.68 9.02
N TYR A 609 -17.24 3.70 8.36
CA TYR A 609 -17.57 3.36 6.97
C TYR A 609 -17.80 1.85 6.80
N LYS A 610 -18.64 1.51 5.81
CA LYS A 610 -19.10 0.14 5.53
C LYS A 610 -18.08 -0.60 4.65
N PRO A 611 -18.10 -1.95 4.63
CA PRO A 611 -17.36 -2.74 3.66
C PRO A 611 -17.76 -2.40 2.22
N GLU A 612 -16.77 -2.35 1.35
CA GLU A 612 -16.93 -2.35 -0.11
C GLU A 612 -16.93 -3.78 -0.62
N PHE A 613 -17.69 -4.08 -1.66
CA PHE A 613 -17.65 -5.38 -2.32
C PHE A 613 -17.91 -5.26 -3.81
N SER A 614 -17.30 -6.17 -4.56
CA SER A 614 -17.43 -6.27 -6.00
C SER A 614 -17.86 -7.66 -6.45
N TRP A 615 -18.64 -7.70 -7.55
CA TRP A 615 -18.85 -8.89 -8.35
C TRP A 615 -18.03 -8.77 -9.62
N ASN A 616 -17.16 -9.74 -9.87
CA ASN A 616 -16.33 -9.84 -11.06
C ASN A 616 -16.89 -10.92 -11.98
N TYR A 617 -17.07 -10.58 -13.25
CA TYR A 617 -17.42 -11.47 -14.36
C TYR A 617 -16.25 -11.42 -15.33
N GLU A 618 -15.64 -12.55 -15.60
CA GLU A 618 -14.40 -12.61 -16.38
C GLU A 618 -14.42 -13.78 -17.37
N ILE A 619 -13.94 -13.54 -18.56
CA ILE A 619 -13.60 -14.57 -19.53
C ILE A 619 -12.16 -14.35 -19.96
N GLY A 620 -11.39 -15.42 -20.05
CA GLY A 620 -9.99 -15.31 -20.46
C GLY A 620 -9.45 -16.59 -21.07
N THR A 621 -8.23 -16.51 -21.53
CA THR A 621 -7.53 -17.65 -22.15
C THR A 621 -6.03 -17.60 -21.82
N HIS A 622 -5.48 -18.79 -21.64
CA HIS A 622 -4.04 -19.03 -21.55
C HIS A 622 -3.64 -19.92 -22.72
N LEU A 623 -2.84 -19.40 -23.64
CA LEU A 623 -2.43 -20.10 -24.84
C LEU A 623 -0.91 -20.35 -24.81
N ASN A 624 -0.51 -21.55 -25.17
CA ASN A 624 0.86 -21.92 -25.47
C ASN A 624 0.93 -22.21 -26.97
N LEU A 625 1.59 -21.33 -27.72
CA LEU A 625 1.62 -21.32 -29.17
C LEU A 625 3.01 -21.71 -29.67
N PHE A 626 3.10 -22.17 -30.93
CA PHE A 626 4.35 -22.46 -31.61
C PHE A 626 5.29 -23.38 -30.82
N ASN A 627 4.79 -24.55 -30.39
CA ASN A 627 5.52 -25.50 -29.55
C ASN A 627 6.03 -24.87 -28.22
N ASN A 628 5.20 -24.10 -27.55
CA ASN A 628 5.47 -23.40 -26.29
C ASN A 628 6.52 -22.27 -26.39
N THR A 629 6.92 -21.83 -27.58
CA THR A 629 7.86 -20.70 -27.74
C THR A 629 7.19 -19.34 -27.49
N VAL A 630 5.85 -19.28 -27.58
CA VAL A 630 5.05 -18.07 -27.30
C VAL A 630 3.94 -18.41 -26.34
N GLN A 631 3.83 -17.62 -25.28
CA GLN A 631 2.69 -17.64 -24.36
C GLN A 631 1.84 -16.38 -24.57
N ALA A 632 0.53 -16.58 -24.69
CA ALA A 632 -0.42 -15.49 -24.85
C ALA A 632 -1.55 -15.65 -23.83
N ASP A 633 -1.78 -14.62 -23.04
CA ASP A 633 -2.83 -14.56 -22.03
C ASP A 633 -3.74 -13.36 -22.34
N PHE A 634 -5.05 -13.60 -22.47
CA PHE A 634 -6.05 -12.57 -22.69
C PHE A 634 -7.14 -12.69 -21.62
N ALA A 635 -7.66 -11.55 -21.17
CA ALA A 635 -8.81 -11.51 -20.30
C ALA A 635 -9.69 -10.30 -20.64
N ALA A 636 -11.01 -10.52 -20.60
CA ALA A 636 -12.03 -9.48 -20.61
C ALA A 636 -12.79 -9.56 -19.29
N TYR A 637 -13.00 -8.43 -18.62
CA TYR A 637 -13.66 -8.41 -17.34
C TYR A 637 -14.72 -7.30 -17.23
N TYR A 638 -15.71 -7.53 -16.38
CA TYR A 638 -16.67 -6.56 -15.92
C TYR A 638 -16.84 -6.69 -14.41
N MET A 639 -16.56 -5.62 -13.66
CA MET A 639 -16.65 -5.58 -12.21
C MET A 639 -17.72 -4.57 -11.79
N LYS A 640 -18.67 -4.99 -10.96
CA LYS A 640 -19.70 -4.14 -10.38
C LYS A 640 -19.40 -3.92 -8.90
N ILE A 641 -19.12 -2.67 -8.54
CA ILE A 641 -18.69 -2.28 -7.20
C ILE A 641 -19.85 -1.61 -6.45
N ARG A 642 -20.01 -1.95 -5.17
CA ARG A 642 -21.00 -1.35 -4.29
C ARG A 642 -20.36 -0.88 -3.01
N ASN A 643 -20.91 0.22 -2.46
CA ASN A 643 -20.36 0.92 -1.28
C ASN A 643 -18.87 1.28 -1.49
N GLN A 644 -18.54 1.72 -2.70
CA GLN A 644 -17.15 2.04 -3.05
C GLN A 644 -16.55 2.98 -2.02
N GLN A 645 -15.40 2.60 -1.49
CA GLN A 645 -14.67 3.40 -0.51
C GLN A 645 -13.75 4.39 -1.23
N LEU A 646 -14.13 5.66 -1.21
CA LEU A 646 -13.33 6.76 -1.78
C LEU A 646 -12.69 7.58 -0.67
N SER A 647 -11.52 8.13 -0.98
CA SER A 647 -10.81 9.07 -0.14
C SER A 647 -11.09 10.49 -0.62
N VAL A 648 -12.01 11.17 0.05
CA VAL A 648 -12.39 12.56 -0.25
C VAL A 648 -11.73 13.53 0.74
N MET A 649 -11.74 14.84 0.42
CA MET A 649 -11.31 15.87 1.37
C MET A 649 -12.27 15.94 2.53
N ALA A 650 -11.75 16.03 3.76
CA ALA A 650 -12.54 16.23 4.95
C ALA A 650 -12.60 17.73 5.29
N GLY A 651 -13.78 18.18 5.73
CA GLY A 651 -13.98 19.49 6.34
C GLY A 651 -13.84 20.71 5.43
N THR A 652 -14.19 21.87 5.98
CA THR A 652 -14.18 23.18 5.30
C THR A 652 -12.76 23.65 4.94
N TYR A 653 -11.76 23.23 5.68
CA TYR A 653 -10.37 23.65 5.49
C TYR A 653 -9.56 22.69 4.60
N GLY A 654 -10.10 21.52 4.26
CA GLY A 654 -9.44 20.55 3.38
C GLY A 654 -8.15 19.93 3.95
N PHE A 655 -8.01 19.88 5.25
CA PHE A 655 -6.78 19.40 5.89
C PHE A 655 -6.67 17.89 5.94
N GLY A 656 -7.75 17.18 6.13
CA GLY A 656 -7.80 15.74 6.24
C GLY A 656 -8.36 15.09 4.98
N ARG A 657 -8.15 13.80 4.88
CA ARG A 657 -8.89 12.96 3.94
C ARG A 657 -9.63 11.90 4.70
N MET A 658 -10.91 11.76 4.40
CA MET A 658 -11.76 10.74 5.00
C MET A 658 -12.14 9.69 3.98
N MET A 659 -12.46 8.50 4.47
CA MET A 659 -13.07 7.45 3.68
C MET A 659 -14.59 7.58 3.72
N VAL A 660 -15.20 7.69 2.56
CA VAL A 660 -16.66 7.65 2.42
C VAL A 660 -17.06 6.45 1.58
N ASN A 661 -18.28 5.95 1.81
CA ASN A 661 -18.88 4.99 0.90
C ASN A 661 -19.60 5.76 -0.20
N ALA A 662 -18.91 6.02 -1.31
CA ALA A 662 -19.52 6.50 -2.54
C ALA A 662 -20.47 5.43 -3.10
N GLY A 663 -21.57 5.80 -3.68
CA GLY A 663 -22.65 4.92 -4.08
C GLY A 663 -22.25 3.63 -4.80
N ARG A 664 -22.14 3.69 -6.14
CA ARG A 664 -21.86 2.54 -7.03
C ARG A 664 -20.94 2.95 -8.14
N SER A 665 -20.11 2.02 -8.57
CA SER A 665 -19.28 2.16 -9.79
C SER A 665 -19.19 0.83 -10.52
N HIS A 666 -18.73 0.88 -11.74
CA HIS A 666 -18.31 -0.31 -12.46
C HIS A 666 -16.95 -0.09 -13.11
N SER A 667 -16.23 -1.19 -13.28
CA SER A 667 -14.98 -1.22 -14.02
C SER A 667 -15.04 -2.33 -15.06
N CYS A 668 -14.73 -2.02 -16.30
CA CYS A 668 -14.62 -3.02 -17.35
C CYS A 668 -13.35 -2.79 -18.19
N GLY A 669 -12.84 -3.86 -18.75
CA GLY A 669 -11.62 -3.75 -19.51
C GLY A 669 -11.17 -5.01 -20.22
N LEU A 670 -10.08 -4.83 -20.95
CA LEU A 670 -9.38 -5.87 -21.69
C LEU A 670 -7.92 -5.91 -21.22
N GLU A 671 -7.39 -7.10 -21.08
CA GLU A 671 -5.99 -7.35 -20.72
C GLU A 671 -5.38 -8.32 -21.72
N ALA A 672 -4.17 -8.04 -22.18
CA ALA A 672 -3.37 -8.90 -23.02
C ALA A 672 -1.94 -8.96 -22.47
N ALA A 673 -1.38 -10.16 -22.40
CA ALA A 673 0.02 -10.38 -22.09
C ALA A 673 0.58 -11.44 -23.02
N LEU A 674 1.59 -11.05 -23.77
CA LEU A 674 2.31 -11.89 -24.71
C LEU A 674 3.76 -11.97 -24.28
N ARG A 675 4.36 -13.13 -24.34
CA ARG A 675 5.79 -13.31 -24.11
C ARG A 675 6.30 -14.49 -24.93
N GLY A 676 7.52 -14.41 -25.33
CA GLY A 676 8.09 -15.47 -26.14
C GLY A 676 9.58 -15.35 -26.38
N ASN A 677 10.09 -16.39 -27.02
CA ASN A 677 11.44 -16.46 -27.53
C ASN A 677 11.43 -16.65 -29.05
N ALA A 678 12.42 -16.09 -29.71
CA ALA A 678 12.61 -16.20 -31.15
C ALA A 678 14.09 -16.37 -31.51
N PHE A 679 14.39 -16.67 -32.77
CA PHE A 679 15.75 -16.78 -33.29
C PHE A 679 16.62 -17.75 -32.45
N SER A 680 16.16 -18.98 -32.31
CA SER A 680 16.82 -20.02 -31.50
C SER A 680 17.08 -19.58 -30.05
N ASN A 681 16.11 -18.84 -29.48
CA ASN A 681 16.13 -18.27 -28.13
C ASN A 681 17.12 -17.12 -27.90
N ASN A 682 17.72 -16.57 -28.95
CA ASN A 682 18.57 -15.38 -28.82
C ASN A 682 17.77 -14.11 -28.51
N LEU A 683 16.50 -14.03 -28.93
CA LEU A 683 15.59 -12.95 -28.63
C LEU A 683 14.57 -13.43 -27.61
N SER A 684 14.50 -12.81 -26.41
CA SER A 684 13.38 -12.91 -25.51
C SER A 684 12.58 -11.61 -25.51
N TRP A 685 11.26 -11.70 -25.54
CA TRP A 685 10.40 -10.53 -25.61
C TRP A 685 9.12 -10.69 -24.80
N SER A 686 8.59 -9.57 -24.34
CA SER A 686 7.28 -9.50 -23.69
C SER A 686 6.54 -8.23 -24.12
N LEU A 687 5.21 -8.33 -24.20
CA LEU A 687 4.31 -7.23 -24.50
C LEU A 687 3.08 -7.37 -23.62
N THR A 688 2.75 -6.34 -22.87
CA THR A 688 1.50 -6.30 -22.11
C THR A 688 0.71 -5.06 -22.49
N TYR A 689 -0.60 -5.20 -22.53
CA TYR A 689 -1.52 -4.09 -22.77
C TYR A 689 -2.75 -4.25 -21.91
N SER A 690 -3.30 -3.16 -21.42
CA SER A 690 -4.63 -3.14 -20.84
C SER A 690 -5.39 -1.87 -21.18
N TYR A 691 -6.69 -2.04 -21.32
CA TYR A 691 -7.68 -0.96 -21.31
C TYR A 691 -8.57 -1.12 -20.08
N THR A 692 -8.76 -0.06 -19.32
CA THR A 692 -9.61 -0.03 -18.11
C THR A 692 -10.52 1.18 -18.17
N ARG A 693 -11.82 0.95 -18.17
CA ARG A 693 -12.83 1.98 -17.96
C ARG A 693 -13.48 1.76 -16.60
N SER A 694 -13.13 2.61 -15.63
CA SER A 694 -13.71 2.62 -14.29
C SER A 694 -14.44 3.94 -14.08
N VAL A 695 -15.76 3.88 -13.90
CA VAL A 695 -16.62 5.07 -13.79
C VAL A 695 -17.65 4.90 -12.67
N PHE A 696 -18.10 6.03 -12.15
CA PHE A 696 -19.18 6.06 -11.16
C PHE A 696 -20.53 5.80 -11.83
N ASP A 697 -21.32 4.85 -11.31
CA ASP A 697 -22.73 4.69 -11.67
C ASP A 697 -23.62 5.66 -10.89
N ARG A 698 -23.24 5.97 -9.65
CA ARG A 698 -23.95 6.88 -8.76
C ARG A 698 -22.98 7.34 -7.68
N TYR A 699 -22.61 8.60 -7.73
CA TYR A 699 -21.87 9.29 -6.70
C TYR A 699 -22.20 10.77 -6.71
N SER A 700 -22.61 11.30 -5.58
CA SER A 700 -22.83 12.73 -5.40
C SER A 700 -22.19 13.20 -4.10
N GLU A 701 -21.72 14.42 -4.08
CA GLU A 701 -21.07 15.09 -2.95
C GLU A 701 -21.69 16.47 -2.74
N ASP A 702 -21.79 16.87 -1.49
CA ASP A 702 -22.24 18.23 -1.15
C ASP A 702 -21.01 19.15 -1.12
N VAL A 703 -20.92 20.04 -2.08
CA VAL A 703 -19.83 21.00 -2.23
C VAL A 703 -20.39 22.39 -1.98
N ASN A 704 -20.03 23.00 -0.84
CA ASN A 704 -20.50 24.34 -0.43
C ASN A 704 -22.04 24.49 -0.42
N GLY A 705 -22.77 23.46 0.05
CA GLY A 705 -24.23 23.47 0.10
C GLY A 705 -24.94 23.19 -1.23
N THR A 706 -24.18 22.80 -2.27
CA THR A 706 -24.72 22.37 -3.55
C THR A 706 -24.36 20.92 -3.81
N THR A 707 -25.37 20.07 -4.03
CA THR A 707 -25.12 18.66 -4.38
C THR A 707 -24.61 18.58 -5.82
N VAL A 708 -23.39 18.10 -6.00
CA VAL A 708 -22.75 17.84 -7.31
C VAL A 708 -22.83 16.35 -7.60
N ASP A 709 -23.36 15.99 -8.77
CA ASP A 709 -23.42 14.60 -9.24
C ASP A 709 -22.21 14.30 -10.12
N TYR A 710 -21.50 13.20 -9.81
CA TYR A 710 -20.33 12.72 -10.52
C TYR A 710 -20.60 11.43 -11.31
N ALA A 711 -21.87 11.09 -11.57
CA ALA A 711 -22.20 9.93 -12.40
C ALA A 711 -21.51 10.03 -13.77
N ASP A 712 -21.07 8.89 -14.30
CA ASP A 712 -20.30 8.74 -15.55
C ASP A 712 -18.87 9.32 -15.52
N ASN A 713 -18.44 10.01 -14.46
CA ASN A 713 -17.06 10.42 -14.29
C ASN A 713 -16.15 9.22 -14.01
N TYR A 714 -14.91 9.31 -14.49
CA TYR A 714 -13.88 8.32 -14.22
C TYR A 714 -13.47 8.33 -12.74
N VAL A 715 -13.30 7.14 -12.19
CA VAL A 715 -12.70 6.96 -10.84
C VAL A 715 -11.24 7.44 -10.87
N PRO A 716 -10.81 8.30 -9.94
CA PRO A 716 -9.47 8.88 -9.93
C PRO A 716 -8.34 7.86 -9.78
N PHE A 717 -7.13 8.24 -10.21
CA PHE A 717 -5.86 7.51 -10.08
C PHE A 717 -5.73 6.25 -10.95
N ILE A 718 -6.66 6.00 -11.87
CA ILE A 718 -6.69 4.83 -12.72
C ILE A 718 -6.32 5.23 -14.14
N PRO A 719 -5.20 4.71 -14.71
CA PRO A 719 -4.87 4.94 -16.11
C PRO A 719 -5.86 4.18 -17.01
N GLN A 720 -6.39 4.88 -18.03
CA GLN A 720 -7.29 4.27 -19.01
C GLN A 720 -6.60 3.20 -19.86
N HIS A 721 -5.34 3.39 -20.17
CA HIS A 721 -4.51 2.46 -20.92
C HIS A 721 -3.19 2.24 -20.20
N THR A 722 -2.72 1.01 -20.17
CA THR A 722 -1.34 0.70 -19.79
C THR A 722 -0.72 -0.19 -20.86
N LEU A 723 0.55 0.05 -21.16
CA LEU A 723 1.32 -0.78 -22.07
C LEU A 723 2.71 -0.96 -21.49
N SER A 724 3.25 -2.17 -21.54
CA SER A 724 4.68 -2.38 -21.39
C SER A 724 5.18 -3.33 -22.48
N ALA A 725 6.38 -3.07 -22.98
CA ALA A 725 7.09 -3.94 -23.90
C ALA A 725 8.54 -4.05 -23.45
N ALA A 726 9.12 -5.23 -23.56
CA ALA A 726 10.53 -5.48 -23.34
C ALA A 726 11.07 -6.46 -24.38
N ALA A 727 12.30 -6.27 -24.79
CA ALA A 727 13.01 -7.16 -25.70
C ALA A 727 14.49 -7.21 -25.33
N ASP A 728 15.03 -8.43 -25.22
CA ASP A 728 16.42 -8.71 -24.91
C ASP A 728 17.03 -9.59 -25.99
N TRP A 729 18.13 -9.13 -26.55
CA TRP A 729 18.92 -9.92 -27.50
C TRP A 729 20.18 -10.45 -26.84
N THR A 730 20.38 -11.77 -26.89
CA THR A 730 21.54 -12.47 -26.32
C THR A 730 22.54 -12.85 -27.41
N PHE A 731 23.73 -12.29 -27.32
CA PHE A 731 24.89 -12.69 -28.12
C PHE A 731 25.68 -13.74 -27.32
N ALA A 732 25.51 -15.01 -27.65
CA ALA A 732 26.30 -16.08 -27.07
C ALA A 732 27.71 -16.06 -27.64
N LEU A 733 28.73 -16.06 -26.79
CA LEU A 733 30.14 -16.04 -27.21
C LEU A 733 30.83 -17.35 -26.80
N SER A 734 31.51 -18.02 -27.74
CA SER A 734 32.26 -19.26 -27.50
C SER A 734 33.74 -18.96 -27.37
N GLY A 735 34.41 -19.55 -26.40
CA GLY A 735 35.87 -19.59 -26.34
C GLY A 735 36.58 -18.50 -25.52
N GLY A 736 35.89 -17.70 -24.67
CA GLY A 736 36.50 -16.63 -23.86
C GLY A 736 36.03 -16.56 -22.40
N CYS A 737 36.54 -15.58 -21.67
CA CYS A 737 36.05 -15.25 -20.31
C CYS A 737 34.58 -14.75 -20.34
N ILE A 738 34.17 -14.06 -21.40
CA ILE A 738 32.81 -13.58 -21.60
C ILE A 738 32.00 -14.72 -22.23
N LYS A 739 30.88 -15.08 -21.57
CA LYS A 739 29.98 -16.13 -22.02
C LYS A 739 28.88 -15.62 -22.94
N SER A 740 28.35 -14.45 -22.62
CA SER A 740 27.33 -13.79 -23.41
C SER A 740 27.27 -12.28 -23.14
N ILE A 741 26.76 -11.55 -24.09
CA ILE A 741 26.34 -10.16 -23.93
C ILE A 741 24.84 -10.11 -24.20
N VAL A 742 24.08 -9.54 -23.29
CA VAL A 742 22.64 -9.30 -23.45
C VAL A 742 22.43 -7.81 -23.61
N VAL A 743 21.75 -7.40 -24.66
CA VAL A 743 21.32 -6.01 -24.86
C VAL A 743 19.81 -5.98 -24.88
N GLY A 744 19.23 -5.19 -24.00
CA GLY A 744 17.79 -5.10 -23.85
C GLY A 744 17.27 -3.68 -23.79
N ALA A 745 16.02 -3.53 -24.19
CA ALA A 745 15.25 -2.30 -24.03
C ALA A 745 13.85 -2.62 -23.54
N ASN A 746 13.30 -1.71 -22.76
CA ASN A 746 11.91 -1.80 -22.31
C ASN A 746 11.23 -0.44 -22.38
N THR A 747 9.93 -0.45 -22.56
CA THR A 747 9.10 0.75 -22.49
C THR A 747 7.86 0.49 -21.67
N THR A 748 7.44 1.49 -20.92
CA THR A 748 6.16 1.50 -20.20
C THR A 748 5.39 2.75 -20.58
N MET A 749 4.09 2.62 -20.85
CA MET A 749 3.20 3.73 -21.18
C MET A 749 2.01 3.72 -20.22
N GLN A 750 1.68 4.90 -19.73
CA GLN A 750 0.47 5.17 -18.96
C GLN A 750 -0.44 6.10 -19.75
N GLY A 751 -1.71 5.70 -19.89
CA GLY A 751 -2.75 6.52 -20.51
C GLY A 751 -3.14 7.69 -19.62
N LYS A 752 -4.22 8.37 -20.01
CA LYS A 752 -4.75 9.49 -19.22
C LYS A 752 -5.19 9.03 -17.85
N ILE A 753 -4.84 9.80 -16.80
CA ILE A 753 -5.20 9.57 -15.40
C ILE A 753 -5.87 10.84 -14.88
N TYR A 754 -7.11 10.73 -14.40
CA TYR A 754 -7.77 11.81 -13.69
C TYR A 754 -7.38 11.82 -12.21
N TRP A 755 -7.26 13.00 -11.61
CA TRP A 755 -6.77 13.15 -10.25
C TRP A 755 -7.87 13.45 -9.21
N ASP A 756 -9.05 13.85 -9.68
CA ASP A 756 -10.21 14.18 -8.86
C ASP A 756 -11.50 13.53 -9.38
N GLU A 757 -12.51 13.46 -8.53
CA GLU A 757 -13.80 12.85 -8.80
C GLU A 757 -14.60 13.64 -9.85
N ALA A 758 -14.36 14.94 -9.92
CA ALA A 758 -14.99 15.85 -10.92
C ALA A 758 -14.31 15.77 -12.30
N ASN A 759 -13.21 15.03 -12.43
CA ASN A 759 -12.39 14.91 -13.65
C ASN A 759 -11.87 16.25 -14.20
N THR A 760 -11.63 17.23 -13.30
CA THR A 760 -11.26 18.60 -13.69
C THR A 760 -9.81 18.72 -14.15
N PHE A 761 -8.91 17.89 -13.63
CA PHE A 761 -7.50 17.88 -14.01
C PHE A 761 -6.94 16.46 -14.09
N SER A 762 -5.90 16.28 -14.89
CA SER A 762 -5.42 14.94 -15.26
C SER A 762 -3.96 14.95 -15.66
N GLN A 763 -3.28 13.80 -15.53
CA GLN A 763 -2.03 13.51 -16.22
C GLN A 763 -2.34 13.09 -17.66
N LYS A 764 -1.64 13.70 -18.62
CA LYS A 764 -1.67 13.29 -20.02
C LYS A 764 -0.93 11.96 -20.22
N VAL A 765 -1.16 11.31 -21.36
CA VAL A 765 -0.42 10.09 -21.75
C VAL A 765 1.09 10.36 -21.74
N TYR A 766 1.85 9.44 -21.18
CA TYR A 766 3.33 9.48 -21.21
C TYR A 766 3.90 8.07 -21.37
N ALA A 767 5.13 8.01 -21.87
CA ALA A 767 5.89 6.77 -22.00
C ALA A 767 7.30 6.95 -21.44
N LEU A 768 7.82 5.90 -20.81
CA LEU A 768 9.17 5.85 -20.26
C LEU A 768 9.96 4.76 -20.99
N LEU A 769 11.16 5.08 -21.40
CA LEU A 769 12.07 4.15 -22.07
C LEU A 769 13.19 3.76 -21.12
N GLY A 770 13.44 2.47 -20.98
CA GLY A 770 14.59 1.90 -20.28
C GLY A 770 15.46 1.07 -21.24
N ALA A 771 16.73 0.92 -20.90
CA ALA A 771 17.65 0.06 -21.62
C ALA A 771 18.67 -0.54 -20.68
N HIS A 772 19.22 -1.71 -21.05
CA HIS A 772 20.32 -2.33 -20.31
C HIS A 772 21.26 -3.09 -21.24
N ALA A 773 22.48 -3.30 -20.75
CA ALA A 773 23.47 -4.18 -21.39
C ALA A 773 24.17 -5.00 -20.31
N ASP A 774 24.06 -6.32 -20.39
CA ASP A 774 24.65 -7.26 -19.43
C ASP A 774 25.82 -8.01 -20.06
N ILE A 775 26.99 -7.92 -19.44
CA ILE A 775 28.17 -8.69 -19.82
C ILE A 775 28.29 -9.85 -18.83
N ASN A 776 28.00 -11.06 -19.27
CA ASN A 776 28.02 -12.27 -18.48
C ASN A 776 29.34 -13.00 -18.60
N LEU A 777 30.08 -13.09 -17.51
CA LEU A 777 31.26 -13.92 -17.32
C LEU A 777 30.86 -15.22 -16.54
N LYS A 778 31.80 -16.07 -16.25
CA LYS A 778 31.52 -17.35 -15.57
C LYS A 778 30.84 -17.18 -14.21
N ARG A 779 31.27 -16.21 -13.40
CA ARG A 779 30.77 -15.96 -12.02
C ARG A 779 30.39 -14.50 -11.77
N LEU A 780 30.55 -13.63 -12.75
CA LEU A 780 30.34 -12.19 -12.65
C LEU A 780 29.45 -11.74 -13.80
N THR A 781 28.43 -10.97 -13.50
CA THR A 781 27.67 -10.19 -14.47
C THR A 781 27.88 -8.72 -14.20
N ILE A 782 28.24 -7.96 -15.23
CA ILE A 782 28.32 -6.50 -15.21
C ILE A 782 27.13 -5.99 -16.02
N SER A 783 26.24 -5.22 -15.37
CA SER A 783 25.04 -4.67 -15.99
C SER A 783 25.14 -3.15 -16.05
N LEU A 784 25.03 -2.59 -17.25
CA LEU A 784 24.79 -1.16 -17.45
C LEU A 784 23.29 -0.98 -17.61
N TRP A 785 22.69 -0.04 -16.91
CA TRP A 785 21.24 0.18 -17.00
C TRP A 785 20.87 1.65 -17.03
N GLY A 786 19.73 1.94 -17.67
CA GLY A 786 19.09 3.26 -17.67
C GLY A 786 17.58 3.13 -17.58
N LYS A 787 16.95 3.97 -16.78
CA LYS A 787 15.49 4.15 -16.66
C LYS A 787 15.13 5.56 -17.08
N ASN A 788 13.99 5.72 -17.75
CA ASN A 788 13.55 7.00 -18.29
C ASN A 788 14.68 7.72 -19.07
N ILE A 789 15.31 6.99 -20.00
CA ILE A 789 16.50 7.49 -20.75
C ILE A 789 16.15 8.68 -21.67
N THR A 790 14.88 8.89 -21.98
CA THR A 790 14.35 10.03 -22.71
C THR A 790 14.10 11.25 -21.84
N ASP A 791 14.32 11.15 -20.53
CA ASP A 791 14.02 12.18 -19.52
C ASP A 791 12.60 12.75 -19.63
N THR A 792 11.64 11.87 -19.89
CA THR A 792 10.24 12.25 -20.02
C THR A 792 9.72 12.83 -18.70
N HIS A 793 9.15 14.04 -18.75
CA HIS A 793 8.53 14.69 -17.61
C HIS A 793 7.07 14.27 -17.47
N TYR A 794 6.70 13.80 -16.28
CA TYR A 794 5.35 13.39 -15.91
C TYR A 794 5.12 13.60 -14.42
N ASN A 795 3.87 13.60 -14.00
CA ASN A 795 3.50 13.61 -12.59
C ASN A 795 3.06 12.19 -12.19
N SER A 796 3.69 11.66 -11.15
CA SER A 796 3.34 10.35 -10.58
C SER A 796 2.05 10.41 -9.78
N PHE A 797 1.74 11.60 -9.23
CA PHE A 797 0.58 11.87 -8.41
C PHE A 797 0.25 13.37 -8.41
N ALA A 798 -1.05 13.72 -8.33
CA ALA A 798 -1.48 15.10 -8.10
C ALA A 798 -2.79 15.14 -7.29
N PHE A 799 -3.02 16.27 -6.64
CA PHE A 799 -4.23 16.53 -5.85
C PHE A 799 -4.47 18.03 -5.66
N SER A 800 -5.69 18.41 -5.29
CA SER A 800 -5.99 19.78 -4.85
C SER A 800 -5.93 19.89 -3.33
N SER A 801 -5.57 21.05 -2.82
CA SER A 801 -5.56 21.40 -1.40
C SER A 801 -6.13 22.79 -1.18
N ASN A 802 -6.86 22.98 -0.07
CA ASN A 802 -7.36 24.27 0.39
C ASN A 802 -6.69 24.70 1.70
N ALA A 803 -5.57 24.10 2.06
CA ALA A 803 -4.93 24.26 3.36
C ALA A 803 -4.63 25.71 3.74
N THR A 804 -4.31 26.57 2.79
CA THR A 804 -4.02 27.99 3.00
C THR A 804 -5.23 28.91 2.77
N GLY A 805 -6.45 28.36 2.72
CA GLY A 805 -7.67 29.09 2.39
C GLY A 805 -7.85 29.41 0.90
N LYS A 806 -6.89 29.03 0.06
CA LYS A 806 -6.94 29.15 -1.40
C LYS A 806 -6.79 27.77 -2.04
N LYS A 807 -7.61 27.50 -3.07
CA LYS A 807 -7.49 26.24 -3.84
C LYS A 807 -6.16 26.22 -4.59
N MET A 808 -5.32 25.25 -4.27
CA MET A 808 -4.03 24.97 -4.90
C MET A 808 -4.06 23.61 -5.55
N TYR A 809 -3.29 23.44 -6.62
CA TYR A 809 -3.04 22.15 -7.24
C TYR A 809 -1.57 21.78 -7.02
N LEU A 810 -1.36 20.60 -6.51
CA LEU A 810 -0.06 20.08 -6.10
C LEU A 810 0.22 18.76 -6.80
N ALA A 811 1.47 18.52 -7.15
CA ALA A 811 1.86 17.26 -7.76
C ALA A 811 3.25 16.80 -7.30
N GLU A 812 3.45 15.49 -7.35
CA GLU A 812 4.75 14.86 -7.29
C GLU A 812 5.25 14.58 -8.70
N ARG A 813 6.44 15.07 -9.01
CA ARG A 813 7.10 14.77 -10.28
C ARG A 813 7.55 13.31 -10.33
N GLY A 814 7.37 12.67 -11.47
CA GLY A 814 7.96 11.37 -11.74
C GLY A 814 9.48 11.41 -11.77
N MET A 815 10.12 10.28 -11.58
CA MET A 815 11.58 10.18 -11.56
C MET A 815 12.18 10.51 -12.92
N PRO A 816 13.17 11.43 -13.01
CA PRO A 816 13.86 11.78 -14.25
C PRO A 816 14.80 10.64 -14.69
N LEU A 817 15.71 10.92 -15.62
CA LEU A 817 16.72 9.98 -16.09
C LEU A 817 17.52 9.38 -14.92
N GLN A 818 17.49 8.06 -14.81
CA GLN A 818 18.31 7.28 -13.89
C GLN A 818 19.23 6.36 -14.69
N MET A 819 20.50 6.27 -14.29
CA MET A 819 21.46 5.37 -14.91
C MET A 819 22.44 4.85 -13.87
N GLY A 820 22.95 3.66 -14.12
CA GLY A 820 23.92 3.05 -13.22
C GLY A 820 24.61 1.81 -13.76
N VAL A 821 25.46 1.26 -12.92
CA VAL A 821 26.21 0.04 -13.15
C VAL A 821 25.97 -0.89 -11.97
N ASP A 822 25.66 -2.16 -12.28
CA ASP A 822 25.49 -3.22 -11.29
C ASP A 822 26.53 -4.32 -11.51
N LEU A 823 27.09 -4.81 -10.43
CA LEU A 823 27.96 -5.99 -10.40
C LEU A 823 27.23 -7.11 -9.64
N LYS A 824 27.06 -8.26 -10.27
CA LYS A 824 26.48 -9.46 -9.66
C LYS A 824 27.52 -10.56 -9.68
N VAL A 825 27.85 -11.11 -8.52
CA VAL A 825 28.83 -12.17 -8.36
C VAL A 825 28.20 -13.35 -7.66
N HIS A 826 28.47 -14.56 -8.16
CA HIS A 826 28.06 -15.82 -7.54
C HIS A 826 29.29 -16.67 -7.26
N PHE A 827 29.45 -17.08 -5.97
CA PHE A 827 30.59 -17.89 -5.49
C PHE A 827 30.18 -19.32 -5.14
#